data_171c3b3c1a1a185fe8910722fa606072
#
_entry.id   171c3b3c1a1a185fe8910722fa606072
#
_cell.length_a   1.000
_cell.length_b   1.000
_cell.length_c   1.000
_cell.angle_alpha   90.00
_cell.angle_beta   90.00
_cell.angle_gamma   90.00
#
_symmetry.space_group_name_H-M   'P 1'
#
loop_
_entity.id
_entity.type
_entity.pdbx_description
1 polymer ?
#
loop_
_entity_poly.entity_id
_entity_poly.type
_entity_poly.pdbx_seq_one_letter_code
_entity_poly.pdbx_strand_id
1 'polypeptide(L)'
;MKRLIIGLVLFAPGLLMAQRLSKGLHIPEVTIYGKRPMKDIGVQKTQMDSVVLKENIALSMADVLTFNSSIFVKSYGRATLSTVAFRGTSPSHRQVTWNGMRINNPMLGMTDFSMIPSYFIDDASLLHGTSSVNETGGGLGGSVKLSTQPAEADGFGLQYIQGIGSFKTFDEFLRLTYGNKNWQSSTRIVYSSSPNDYTYRNHDKKENIYDEDMNIVGQYYPKEKNRSGAFKDMHLLQEVYYNTRKGDRFGLNAWYIQSNRELQMLTTDYGDENDFENRQRENTFRSILSWDHMRENWKLGVKGGYIHTEMKYDYKRDAGNGVMTSMTRSRSKVNTFYGQTEGEYYIGKKWLFTLNASAHQHFVESRDKNIIRQDGNKAIVGYSKGRTELSGSTSAKWQPNDRMGMSVVLREEMYGEDWTPLIPAFFIDGVVSKKGNIMLKASASRNFRFPTLNDLYFLPGGNPDLKRESGWTYDVGASFAIGKEDVYSWSGSINWFDSHVEDWILWLPTTKGFFSPKNIKDVHAYGIELQSDFNVALKKDMQLSLNGTLSWTPSINEGEPMSPADQSVGKQLPYVPEWSSSITGRLSWKRWSLLYKWCYYSERFTMSSNDISLTGKLPSYFMSNLTLERGITTKWADLSLKGAINNLFNEEYLSVLSRPMPRINFEFFIGITPKW
;
A
#
# COMPACT_ATOMS: atom_id res chain seq x y z
N MET A 1 28.76 -4.88 12.22
CA MET A 1 29.34 -3.58 11.85
C MET A 1 30.19 -3.53 10.55
N LYS A 2 30.71 -4.63 10.01
CA LYS A 2 31.52 -4.62 8.74
C LYS A 2 30.74 -4.71 7.43
N ARG A 3 29.42 -4.94 7.44
CA ARG A 3 28.56 -5.08 6.24
C ARG A 3 27.70 -3.85 5.91
N LEU A 4 27.70 -2.81 6.76
CA LEU A 4 26.90 -1.59 6.58
C LEU A 4 27.58 -0.51 5.73
N ILE A 5 28.89 -0.65 5.43
CA ILE A 5 29.70 0.39 4.76
C ILE A 5 29.56 0.35 3.23
N ILE A 6 29.05 -0.74 2.65
CA ILE A 6 28.94 -0.89 1.19
C ILE A 6 27.75 -0.09 0.60
N GLY A 7 26.72 0.21 1.38
CA GLY A 7 25.57 0.99 0.91
C GLY A 7 25.80 2.49 0.74
N LEU A 8 26.78 3.07 1.43
CA LEU A 8 27.01 4.52 1.41
C LEU A 8 27.95 5.00 0.29
N VAL A 9 28.72 4.10 -0.30
CA VAL A 9 29.73 4.45 -1.33
C VAL A 9 29.11 4.60 -2.73
N LEU A 10 27.88 4.11 -2.96
CA LEU A 10 27.20 4.19 -4.26
C LEU A 10 26.48 5.53 -4.54
N PHE A 11 26.49 6.48 -3.60
CA PHE A 11 25.85 7.78 -3.77
C PHE A 11 26.80 8.93 -4.20
N ALA A 12 28.07 8.67 -4.43
CA ALA A 12 28.98 9.68 -5.00
C ALA A 12 28.87 9.66 -6.53
N PRO A 13 28.37 10.72 -7.19
CA PRO A 13 28.35 10.79 -8.65
C PRO A 13 29.77 10.90 -9.17
N GLY A 14 30.30 9.82 -9.74
CA GLY A 14 31.46 9.92 -10.60
C GLY A 14 31.12 10.84 -11.77
N LEU A 15 31.82 11.94 -11.94
CA LEU A 15 31.74 12.87 -13.06
C LEU A 15 32.12 12.12 -14.36
N LEU A 16 31.14 11.39 -14.96
CA LEU A 16 31.25 10.88 -16.30
C LEU A 16 30.90 12.01 -17.26
N MET A 17 31.87 12.45 -18.05
CA MET A 17 31.67 13.38 -19.15
C MET A 17 30.74 12.74 -20.18
N ALA A 18 29.47 13.15 -20.16
CA ALA A 18 28.48 12.72 -21.16
C ALA A 18 28.65 13.52 -22.45
N GLN A 19 28.86 12.81 -23.55
CA GLN A 19 28.86 13.38 -24.90
C GLN A 19 27.42 13.72 -25.36
N ARG A 20 27.25 14.80 -26.12
CA ARG A 20 25.97 15.24 -26.70
C ARG A 20 25.28 14.11 -27.47
N LEU A 21 24.07 13.79 -27.08
CA LEU A 21 23.21 12.81 -27.73
C LEU A 21 22.27 13.48 -28.74
N SER A 22 22.03 12.85 -29.88
CA SER A 22 21.09 13.29 -30.90
C SER A 22 19.65 12.95 -30.53
N LYS A 23 18.70 13.78 -31.00
CA LYS A 23 17.24 13.71 -30.78
C LYS A 23 16.68 12.29 -30.83
N GLY A 24 16.02 11.85 -29.76
CA GLY A 24 15.23 10.60 -29.74
C GLY A 24 15.10 9.85 -28.42
N LEU A 25 15.81 10.24 -27.35
CA LEU A 25 15.60 9.68 -26.00
C LEU A 25 14.62 10.57 -25.22
N HIS A 26 13.44 10.08 -24.91
CA HIS A 26 12.62 10.67 -23.85
C HIS A 26 13.23 10.29 -22.51
N ILE A 27 14.06 11.17 -21.96
CA ILE A 27 14.31 11.18 -20.52
C ILE A 27 13.00 11.61 -19.90
N PRO A 28 12.43 10.84 -18.90
CA PRO A 28 11.24 11.29 -18.19
C PRO A 28 11.48 12.74 -17.78
N GLU A 29 10.57 13.60 -18.18
CA GLU A 29 10.66 15.02 -17.94
C GLU A 29 10.82 15.19 -16.42
N VAL A 30 12.06 15.48 -15.98
CA VAL A 30 12.20 16.14 -14.69
C VAL A 30 11.51 17.46 -14.91
N THR A 31 10.33 17.59 -14.38
CA THR A 31 9.68 18.87 -14.25
C THR A 31 10.61 19.70 -13.37
N ILE A 32 11.60 20.33 -14.00
CA ILE A 32 12.39 21.41 -13.39
C ILE A 32 11.34 22.44 -13.09
N TYR A 33 10.93 22.52 -11.83
CA TYR A 33 9.76 23.26 -11.37
C TYR A 33 9.71 24.67 -11.96
N GLY A 34 9.17 24.79 -13.18
CA GLY A 34 8.54 26.00 -13.60
C GLY A 34 7.24 26.08 -12.82
N LYS A 35 7.11 26.92 -11.84
CA LYS A 35 5.95 27.16 -10.97
C LYS A 35 5.35 25.89 -10.35
N ARG A 36 5.69 25.64 -9.11
CA ARG A 36 5.04 24.66 -8.24
C ARG A 36 3.50 24.88 -8.26
N PRO A 37 2.68 23.82 -8.43
CA PRO A 37 1.23 23.93 -8.28
C PRO A 37 0.86 24.47 -6.89
N MET A 38 0.01 25.47 -6.82
CA MET A 38 -0.44 26.03 -5.54
C MET A 38 -1.08 24.97 -4.62
N LYS A 39 -1.60 23.87 -5.22
CA LYS A 39 -2.17 22.73 -4.47
C LYS A 39 -1.14 22.05 -3.59
N ASP A 40 0.11 21.99 -3.99
CA ASP A 40 1.19 21.22 -3.37
C ASP A 40 2.07 22.06 -2.43
N ILE A 41 1.60 23.24 -1.97
CA ILE A 41 2.30 24.10 -1.02
C ILE A 41 2.58 23.30 0.27
N GLY A 42 3.86 23.09 0.59
CA GLY A 42 4.32 22.41 1.80
C GLY A 42 4.00 20.92 1.89
N VAL A 43 3.34 20.35 0.87
CA VAL A 43 2.94 18.95 0.86
C VAL A 43 4.14 18.02 0.69
N GLN A 44 4.24 17.00 1.55
CA GLN A 44 5.17 15.87 1.43
C GLN A 44 4.48 14.75 0.69
N LYS A 45 4.88 14.52 -0.55
CA LYS A 45 4.25 13.56 -1.46
C LYS A 45 5.32 12.73 -2.17
N THR A 46 5.15 11.40 -2.17
CA THR A 46 5.89 10.48 -3.03
C THR A 46 4.98 10.04 -4.17
N GLN A 47 5.37 10.33 -5.40
CA GLN A 47 4.66 9.93 -6.62
C GLN A 47 5.28 8.64 -7.13
N MET A 48 4.45 7.60 -7.40
CA MET A 48 4.91 6.38 -8.05
C MET A 48 5.01 6.61 -9.57
N ASP A 49 6.12 6.19 -10.17
CA ASP A 49 6.29 6.22 -11.61
C ASP A 49 5.29 5.26 -12.29
N SER A 50 4.64 5.72 -13.33
CA SER A 50 3.71 4.91 -14.14
C SER A 50 4.36 3.65 -14.73
N VAL A 51 5.66 3.70 -15.02
CA VAL A 51 6.44 2.56 -15.52
C VAL A 51 6.56 1.48 -14.46
N VAL A 52 6.71 1.86 -13.19
CA VAL A 52 6.75 0.93 -12.04
C VAL A 52 5.38 0.28 -11.82
N LEU A 53 4.29 1.04 -11.95
CA LEU A 53 2.91 0.51 -11.84
C LEU A 53 2.60 -0.52 -12.94
N LYS A 54 3.20 -0.37 -14.12
CA LYS A 54 3.00 -1.24 -15.31
C LYS A 54 4.17 -2.21 -15.53
N GLU A 55 4.97 -2.48 -14.51
CA GLU A 55 6.12 -3.37 -14.64
C GLU A 55 5.71 -4.80 -14.98
N ASN A 56 4.74 -5.35 -14.24
CA ASN A 56 4.38 -6.76 -14.31
C ASN A 56 2.93 -6.96 -13.86
N ILE A 57 2.15 -7.79 -14.57
CA ILE A 57 0.74 -8.07 -14.27
C ILE A 57 0.53 -8.89 -12.99
N ALA A 58 1.55 -9.60 -12.53
CA ALA A 58 1.51 -10.39 -11.30
C ALA A 58 1.66 -9.54 -10.03
N LEU A 59 2.07 -8.26 -10.16
CA LEU A 59 2.31 -7.38 -9.02
C LEU A 59 1.01 -6.77 -8.49
N SER A 60 0.88 -6.79 -7.18
CA SER A 60 -0.06 -5.99 -6.41
C SER A 60 0.53 -4.63 -6.03
N MET A 61 -0.31 -3.74 -5.51
CA MET A 61 0.18 -2.47 -4.92
C MET A 61 1.07 -2.70 -3.69
N ALA A 62 0.91 -3.83 -2.98
CA ALA A 62 1.82 -4.21 -1.90
C ALA A 62 3.26 -4.40 -2.41
N ASP A 63 3.43 -5.09 -3.54
CA ASP A 63 4.75 -5.34 -4.16
C ASP A 63 5.37 -4.05 -4.67
N VAL A 64 4.57 -3.18 -5.31
CA VAL A 64 5.03 -1.87 -5.80
C VAL A 64 5.55 -1.02 -4.64
N LEU A 65 4.81 -0.93 -3.53
CA LEU A 65 5.21 -0.14 -2.37
C LEU A 65 6.45 -0.69 -1.68
N THR A 66 6.61 -2.01 -1.61
CA THR A 66 7.77 -2.67 -1.00
C THR A 66 9.10 -2.27 -1.65
N PHE A 67 9.13 -2.17 -2.99
CA PHE A 67 10.37 -1.92 -3.72
C PHE A 67 10.57 -0.47 -4.17
N ASN A 68 9.56 0.41 -4.04
CA ASN A 68 9.63 1.76 -4.58
C ASN A 68 9.23 2.84 -3.57
N SER A 69 9.19 2.50 -2.28
CA SER A 69 8.92 3.47 -1.22
C SER A 69 9.67 3.11 0.07
N SER A 70 9.73 4.05 1.00
CA SER A 70 10.26 3.84 2.35
C SER A 70 9.26 3.16 3.30
N ILE A 71 8.11 2.74 2.79
CA ILE A 71 7.02 2.19 3.59
C ILE A 71 7.27 0.71 3.88
N PHE A 72 7.09 0.31 5.12
CA PHE A 72 7.09 -1.11 5.46
C PHE A 72 5.78 -1.77 5.05
N VAL A 73 5.87 -2.85 4.27
CA VAL A 73 4.74 -3.70 3.90
C VAL A 73 4.82 -5.01 4.66
N LYS A 74 3.87 -5.19 5.59
CA LYS A 74 3.68 -6.48 6.28
C LYS A 74 2.85 -7.38 5.40
N SER A 75 3.49 -8.33 4.71
CA SER A 75 2.84 -9.28 3.82
C SER A 75 2.86 -10.69 4.41
N TYR A 76 1.77 -11.41 4.24
CA TYR A 76 1.65 -12.83 4.61
C TYR A 76 1.88 -13.77 3.43
N GLY A 77 2.35 -13.26 2.29
CA GLY A 77 2.61 -13.98 1.05
C GLY A 77 1.74 -13.50 -0.12
N ARG A 78 1.97 -14.07 -1.31
CA ARG A 78 1.18 -13.69 -2.52
C ARG A 78 -0.29 -14.02 -2.31
N ALA A 79 -1.17 -13.10 -2.73
CA ALA A 79 -2.62 -13.19 -2.59
C ALA A 79 -3.11 -13.43 -1.15
N THR A 80 -2.32 -13.07 -0.15
CA THR A 80 -2.73 -13.06 1.26
C THR A 80 -2.65 -11.64 1.79
N LEU A 81 -3.18 -11.41 3.00
CA LEU A 81 -3.24 -10.07 3.58
C LEU A 81 -1.90 -9.35 3.49
N SER A 82 -1.92 -8.16 2.91
CA SER A 82 -0.76 -7.26 2.86
C SER A 82 -1.17 -5.87 3.32
N THR A 83 -0.58 -5.46 4.44
CA THR A 83 -0.84 -4.16 5.06
C THR A 83 0.40 -3.29 5.03
N VAL A 84 0.22 -2.00 4.93
CA VAL A 84 1.32 -1.05 4.88
C VAL A 84 1.46 -0.30 6.21
N ALA A 85 2.67 -0.01 6.63
CA ALA A 85 3.01 0.77 7.81
C ALA A 85 3.79 2.03 7.42
N PHE A 86 3.12 3.21 7.55
CA PHE A 86 3.77 4.51 7.40
C PHE A 86 4.34 4.93 8.75
N ARG A 87 5.61 5.25 8.83
CA ARG A 87 6.19 5.90 10.01
C ARG A 87 5.76 5.22 11.31
N GLY A 88 5.76 3.89 11.32
CA GLY A 88 5.42 3.09 12.50
C GLY A 88 3.96 3.08 12.93
N THR A 89 3.05 3.72 12.21
CA THR A 89 1.62 3.70 12.57
C THR A 89 0.94 2.38 12.20
N SER A 90 -0.19 2.09 12.87
CA SER A 90 -1.03 0.90 12.61
C SER A 90 -1.65 0.95 11.21
N PRO A 91 -1.97 -0.17 10.56
CA PRO A 91 -2.68 -0.21 9.28
C PRO A 91 -4.00 0.55 9.24
N SER A 92 -4.71 0.67 10.35
CA SER A 92 -5.97 1.41 10.47
C SER A 92 -5.82 2.94 10.61
N HIS A 93 -4.59 3.43 10.79
CA HIS A 93 -4.29 4.88 10.85
C HIS A 93 -4.16 5.53 9.48
N ARG A 94 -4.43 4.80 8.40
CA ARG A 94 -4.25 5.27 7.02
C ARG A 94 -5.51 5.24 6.25
N GLN A 95 -5.56 6.17 5.33
CA GLN A 95 -6.63 6.19 4.36
C GLN A 95 -6.12 5.80 2.99
N VAL A 96 -6.88 4.96 2.33
CA VAL A 96 -6.65 4.55 0.95
C VAL A 96 -7.84 5.01 0.13
N THR A 97 -7.59 5.79 -0.91
CA THR A 97 -8.64 6.25 -1.81
C THR A 97 -8.42 5.72 -3.22
N TRP A 98 -9.52 5.37 -3.89
CA TRP A 98 -9.56 5.09 -5.31
C TRP A 98 -10.44 6.12 -6.00
N ASN A 99 -9.88 6.90 -6.92
CA ASN A 99 -10.53 8.03 -7.61
C ASN A 99 -11.22 9.02 -6.63
N GLY A 100 -10.66 9.18 -5.41
CA GLY A 100 -11.17 10.03 -4.34
C GLY A 100 -12.10 9.31 -3.36
N MET A 101 -12.70 8.17 -3.71
CA MET A 101 -13.52 7.39 -2.80
C MET A 101 -12.65 6.57 -1.83
N ARG A 102 -12.88 6.69 -0.53
CA ARG A 102 -12.20 5.87 0.49
C ARG A 102 -12.62 4.40 0.37
N ILE A 103 -11.64 3.50 0.26
CA ILE A 103 -11.85 2.06 0.09
C ILE A 103 -11.46 1.21 1.31
N ASN A 104 -11.10 1.85 2.43
CA ASN A 104 -10.87 1.14 3.69
C ASN A 104 -12.15 0.41 4.14
N ASN A 105 -11.99 -0.83 4.59
CA ASN A 105 -13.11 -1.60 5.14
C ASN A 105 -13.54 -0.99 6.49
N PRO A 106 -14.79 -0.56 6.69
CA PRO A 106 -15.22 0.09 7.93
C PRO A 106 -15.23 -0.84 9.15
N MET A 107 -15.22 -2.17 8.96
CA MET A 107 -15.07 -3.13 10.04
C MET A 107 -13.65 -3.14 10.60
N LEU A 108 -12.65 -3.11 9.72
CA LEU A 108 -11.23 -3.31 10.05
C LEU A 108 -10.42 -2.01 10.03
N GLY A 109 -10.95 -0.94 9.44
CA GLY A 109 -10.26 0.34 9.26
C GLY A 109 -9.11 0.31 8.24
N MET A 110 -8.84 -0.83 7.59
CA MET A 110 -7.70 -1.00 6.70
C MET A 110 -8.09 -1.52 5.31
N THR A 111 -7.13 -1.47 4.41
CA THR A 111 -7.22 -2.00 3.04
C THR A 111 -6.17 -3.09 2.85
N ASP A 112 -6.56 -4.21 2.23
CA ASP A 112 -5.63 -5.25 1.79
C ASP A 112 -5.02 -4.84 0.43
N PHE A 113 -3.73 -4.49 0.43
CA PHE A 113 -3.01 -4.07 -0.76
C PHE A 113 -2.68 -5.22 -1.72
N SER A 114 -2.75 -6.48 -1.28
CA SER A 114 -2.64 -7.64 -2.16
C SER A 114 -3.80 -7.77 -3.14
N MET A 115 -4.97 -7.17 -2.79
CA MET A 115 -6.19 -7.16 -3.59
C MET A 115 -6.26 -5.99 -4.60
N ILE A 116 -5.17 -5.27 -4.79
CA ILE A 116 -5.11 -4.14 -5.72
C ILE A 116 -4.06 -4.44 -6.78
N PRO A 117 -4.45 -4.95 -7.98
CA PRO A 117 -3.51 -5.17 -9.07
C PRO A 117 -2.86 -3.86 -9.50
N SER A 118 -1.53 -3.81 -9.57
CA SER A 118 -0.81 -2.60 -9.97
C SER A 118 -1.18 -2.14 -11.38
N TYR A 119 -1.45 -3.07 -12.29
CA TYR A 119 -1.87 -2.80 -13.67
C TYR A 119 -3.24 -2.11 -13.80
N PHE A 120 -4.07 -2.12 -12.75
CA PHE A 120 -5.31 -1.35 -12.74
C PHE A 120 -5.09 0.13 -12.41
N ILE A 121 -4.01 0.45 -11.72
CA ILE A 121 -3.71 1.80 -11.24
C ILE A 121 -2.85 2.53 -12.26
N ASP A 122 -3.24 3.73 -12.65
CA ASP A 122 -2.50 4.56 -13.60
C ASP A 122 -1.68 5.64 -12.89
N ASP A 123 -2.11 6.05 -11.70
CA ASP A 123 -1.42 7.01 -10.86
C ASP A 123 -1.56 6.61 -9.38
N ALA A 124 -0.45 6.58 -8.65
CA ALA A 124 -0.42 6.31 -7.24
C ALA A 124 0.48 7.30 -6.52
N SER A 125 -0.02 7.88 -5.45
CA SER A 125 0.74 8.80 -4.62
C SER A 125 0.55 8.54 -3.14
N LEU A 126 1.64 8.75 -2.40
CA LEU A 126 1.70 8.63 -0.95
C LEU A 126 1.77 10.04 -0.37
N LEU A 127 0.85 10.40 0.49
CA LEU A 127 0.86 11.63 1.26
C LEU A 127 1.33 11.30 2.67
N HIS A 128 2.48 11.85 3.05
CA HIS A 128 3.13 11.53 4.32
C HIS A 128 2.60 12.42 5.45
N GLY A 129 2.37 11.84 6.62
CA GLY A 129 2.08 12.53 7.87
C GLY A 129 1.03 13.65 7.74
N THR A 130 1.47 14.88 8.01
CA THR A 130 0.64 16.09 7.95
C THR A 130 -0.07 16.30 6.62
N SER A 131 0.53 15.84 5.51
CA SER A 131 -0.02 16.04 4.16
C SER A 131 -1.32 15.27 3.91
N SER A 132 -1.62 14.26 4.72
CA SER A 132 -2.86 13.49 4.65
C SER A 132 -4.11 14.32 4.99
N VAL A 133 -3.97 15.44 5.70
CA VAL A 133 -5.09 16.36 6.05
C VAL A 133 -5.73 16.97 4.81
N ASN A 134 -5.01 17.04 3.69
CA ASN A 134 -5.57 17.52 2.42
C ASN A 134 -6.54 16.54 1.75
N GLU A 135 -6.62 15.30 2.26
CA GLU A 135 -7.56 14.30 1.77
C GLU A 135 -8.81 14.24 2.64
N THR A 136 -9.93 13.86 2.04
CA THR A 136 -11.16 13.62 2.78
C THR A 136 -10.96 12.47 3.77
N GLY A 137 -11.06 12.77 5.06
CA GLY A 137 -10.84 11.82 6.14
C GLY A 137 -9.37 11.44 6.35
N GLY A 138 -8.47 12.40 6.50
CA GLY A 138 -7.02 12.18 6.65
C GLY A 138 -6.65 11.21 7.78
N GLY A 139 -5.58 10.44 7.59
CA GLY A 139 -5.08 9.47 8.56
C GLY A 139 -3.97 10.04 9.46
N LEU A 140 -3.83 9.49 10.67
CA LEU A 140 -2.75 9.83 11.60
C LEU A 140 -1.36 9.55 10.99
N GLY A 141 -1.22 8.50 10.17
CA GLY A 141 0.06 8.08 9.60
C GLY A 141 0.32 8.58 8.17
N GLY A 142 -0.72 8.92 7.42
CA GLY A 142 -0.62 9.27 6.02
C GLY A 142 -1.78 8.73 5.18
N SER A 143 -1.72 8.94 3.86
CA SER A 143 -2.73 8.40 2.95
C SER A 143 -2.13 7.90 1.64
N VAL A 144 -2.80 6.94 1.01
CA VAL A 144 -2.48 6.40 -0.31
C VAL A 144 -3.60 6.77 -1.28
N LYS A 145 -3.24 7.53 -2.31
CA LYS A 145 -4.16 7.89 -3.39
C LYS A 145 -3.90 6.99 -4.58
N LEU A 146 -4.93 6.31 -5.03
CA LEU A 146 -4.91 5.49 -6.23
C LEU A 146 -5.88 6.08 -7.24
N SER A 147 -5.41 6.26 -8.46
CA SER A 147 -6.25 6.80 -9.52
C SER A 147 -6.16 5.93 -10.76
N THR A 148 -7.29 5.82 -11.43
CA THR A 148 -7.38 5.29 -12.77
C THR A 148 -7.69 6.44 -13.72
N GLN A 149 -7.14 6.39 -14.93
CA GLN A 149 -7.30 7.44 -15.92
C GLN A 149 -7.85 6.84 -17.22
N PRO A 150 -8.67 7.59 -17.95
CA PRO A 150 -9.09 7.15 -19.26
C PRO A 150 -7.86 6.99 -20.14
N ALA A 151 -7.90 5.98 -21.02
CA ALA A 151 -6.91 5.89 -22.07
C ALA A 151 -7.13 7.07 -23.04
N GLU A 152 -6.11 7.87 -23.26
CA GLU A 152 -6.05 8.78 -24.38
C GLU A 152 -5.87 7.94 -25.67
N ALA A 153 -6.94 7.30 -26.12
CA ALA A 153 -6.95 6.52 -27.34
C ALA A 153 -7.80 7.26 -28.37
N ASP A 154 -7.33 7.32 -29.61
CA ASP A 154 -8.17 7.66 -30.73
C ASP A 154 -8.44 6.35 -31.50
N GLY A 155 -9.72 5.93 -31.50
CA GLY A 155 -10.14 4.63 -32.03
C GLY A 155 -10.13 3.50 -30.99
N PHE A 156 -10.02 2.28 -31.49
CA PHE A 156 -10.03 1.04 -30.70
C PHE A 156 -8.61 0.57 -30.40
N GLY A 157 -8.38 0.13 -29.16
CA GLY A 157 -7.12 -0.47 -28.73
C GLY A 157 -7.35 -1.77 -27.97
N LEU A 158 -6.42 -2.71 -28.10
CA LEU A 158 -6.41 -3.98 -27.36
C LEU A 158 -5.00 -4.24 -26.86
N GLN A 159 -4.89 -4.71 -25.63
CA GLN A 159 -3.67 -5.26 -25.05
C GLN A 159 -4.01 -6.56 -24.33
N TYR A 160 -3.26 -7.62 -24.61
CA TYR A 160 -3.35 -8.89 -23.89
C TYR A 160 -1.97 -9.28 -23.37
N ILE A 161 -1.91 -9.76 -22.13
CA ILE A 161 -0.68 -10.27 -21.51
C ILE A 161 -0.99 -11.58 -20.83
N GLN A 162 -0.19 -12.61 -21.16
CA GLN A 162 -0.19 -13.92 -20.53
C GLN A 162 1.07 -14.07 -19.67
N GLY A 163 0.92 -14.49 -18.42
CA GLY A 163 1.99 -14.83 -17.52
C GLY A 163 1.90 -16.28 -17.04
N ILE A 164 3.04 -16.92 -16.89
CA ILE A 164 3.21 -18.21 -16.22
C ILE A 164 4.38 -18.11 -15.24
N GLY A 165 4.30 -18.81 -14.11
CA GLY A 165 5.35 -18.75 -13.10
C GLY A 165 5.52 -20.03 -12.30
N SER A 166 6.52 -20.01 -11.42
CA SER A 166 6.76 -21.05 -10.42
C SER A 166 5.49 -21.33 -9.63
N PHE A 167 5.40 -22.52 -9.03
CA PHE A 167 4.25 -22.95 -8.23
C PHE A 167 2.96 -23.05 -9.05
N LYS A 168 3.06 -23.36 -10.34
CA LYS A 168 1.96 -23.44 -11.31
C LYS A 168 1.12 -22.17 -11.34
N THR A 169 1.77 -21.01 -11.25
CA THR A 169 1.13 -19.72 -11.30
C THR A 169 0.73 -19.37 -12.72
N PHE A 170 -0.45 -18.80 -12.87
CA PHE A 170 -1.06 -18.40 -14.11
C PHE A 170 -1.67 -17.00 -13.95
N ASP A 171 -1.23 -16.05 -14.76
CA ASP A 171 -1.67 -14.66 -14.72
C ASP A 171 -2.12 -14.21 -16.09
N GLU A 172 -3.26 -13.54 -16.19
CA GLU A 172 -3.80 -12.98 -17.44
C GLU A 172 -4.22 -11.53 -17.24
N PHE A 173 -3.97 -10.72 -18.26
CA PHE A 173 -4.45 -9.36 -18.33
C PHE A 173 -4.99 -9.06 -19.73
N LEU A 174 -6.20 -8.48 -19.77
CA LEU A 174 -6.81 -7.95 -20.97
C LEU A 174 -7.19 -6.48 -20.74
N ARG A 175 -6.84 -5.62 -21.68
CA ARG A 175 -7.30 -4.23 -21.74
C ARG A 175 -7.91 -3.96 -23.11
N LEU A 176 -9.14 -3.48 -23.09
CA LEU A 176 -9.83 -2.94 -24.25
C LEU A 176 -10.01 -1.44 -24.05
N THR A 177 -9.70 -0.65 -25.05
CA THR A 177 -9.87 0.80 -25.00
C THR A 177 -10.62 1.28 -26.25
N TYR A 178 -11.42 2.30 -26.07
CA TYR A 178 -12.06 3.02 -27.15
C TYR A 178 -12.08 4.51 -26.83
N GLY A 179 -11.69 5.33 -27.77
CA GLY A 179 -11.70 6.77 -27.59
C GLY A 179 -12.05 7.54 -28.86
N ASN A 180 -12.61 8.70 -28.66
CA ASN A 180 -12.79 9.75 -29.63
C ASN A 180 -12.79 11.11 -28.93
N LYS A 181 -13.07 12.20 -29.65
CA LYS A 181 -13.04 13.58 -29.09
C LYS A 181 -13.89 13.76 -27.82
N ASN A 182 -14.97 13.02 -27.67
CA ASN A 182 -15.93 13.19 -26.55
C ASN A 182 -15.96 12.00 -25.62
N TRP A 183 -15.85 10.77 -26.12
CA TRP A 183 -15.98 9.54 -25.36
C TRP A 183 -14.65 8.85 -25.17
N GLN A 184 -14.43 8.32 -23.99
CA GLN A 184 -13.29 7.46 -23.65
C GLN A 184 -13.80 6.31 -22.83
N SER A 185 -13.40 5.09 -23.17
CA SER A 185 -13.77 3.87 -22.46
C SER A 185 -12.56 2.97 -22.29
N SER A 186 -12.45 2.32 -21.15
CA SER A 186 -11.41 1.32 -20.85
C SER A 186 -12.03 0.18 -20.05
N THR A 187 -11.85 -1.04 -20.54
CA THR A 187 -12.19 -2.27 -19.82
C THR A 187 -10.88 -2.98 -19.50
N ARG A 188 -10.64 -3.32 -18.23
CA ARG A 188 -9.45 -4.07 -17.80
C ARG A 188 -9.90 -5.31 -17.04
N ILE A 189 -9.32 -6.46 -17.36
CA ILE A 189 -9.56 -7.73 -16.70
C ILE A 189 -8.21 -8.28 -16.25
N VAL A 190 -8.12 -8.70 -14.99
CA VAL A 190 -7.02 -9.49 -14.44
C VAL A 190 -7.58 -10.79 -13.92
N TYR A 191 -6.94 -11.89 -14.27
CA TYR A 191 -7.14 -13.19 -13.65
C TYR A 191 -5.80 -13.72 -13.18
N SER A 192 -5.76 -14.25 -11.95
CA SER A 192 -4.57 -14.82 -11.36
C SER A 192 -4.93 -16.07 -10.56
N SER A 193 -4.15 -17.14 -10.71
CA SER A 193 -4.34 -18.36 -9.93
C SER A 193 -3.04 -19.11 -9.69
N SER A 194 -2.93 -19.76 -8.55
CA SER A 194 -1.81 -20.62 -8.20
C SER A 194 -2.19 -21.58 -7.07
N PRO A 195 -1.70 -22.83 -7.05
CA PRO A 195 -1.65 -23.64 -5.84
C PRO A 195 -0.70 -23.07 -4.78
N ASN A 196 0.30 -22.27 -5.18
CA ASN A 196 1.26 -21.60 -4.32
C ASN A 196 1.92 -22.55 -3.30
N ASP A 197 2.25 -23.77 -3.76
CA ASP A 197 2.75 -24.92 -3.02
C ASP A 197 4.28 -24.95 -2.94
N TYR A 198 4.89 -23.79 -2.72
CA TYR A 198 6.36 -23.69 -2.62
C TYR A 198 6.95 -24.49 -1.45
N THR A 199 8.20 -24.88 -1.60
CA THR A 199 8.96 -25.59 -0.57
C THR A 199 9.72 -24.58 0.30
N TYR A 200 9.66 -24.78 1.61
CA TYR A 200 10.38 -23.98 2.60
C TYR A 200 11.08 -24.90 3.61
N ARG A 201 12.03 -24.37 4.38
CA ARG A 201 12.61 -25.06 5.52
C ARG A 201 11.82 -24.67 6.77
N ASN A 202 11.30 -25.69 7.50
CA ASN A 202 10.53 -25.44 8.72
C ASN A 202 11.47 -25.29 9.92
N HIS A 203 11.74 -24.06 10.36
CA HIS A 203 12.58 -23.77 11.50
C HIS A 203 11.88 -23.97 12.85
N ASP A 204 10.57 -24.19 12.86
CA ASP A 204 9.78 -24.46 14.07
C ASP A 204 9.73 -25.97 14.41
N LYS A 205 10.25 -26.83 13.52
CA LYS A 205 10.30 -28.29 13.67
C LYS A 205 11.74 -28.78 13.52
N LYS A 206 12.18 -29.67 14.42
CA LYS A 206 13.46 -30.39 14.30
C LYS A 206 13.18 -31.86 14.16
N GLU A 207 13.85 -32.50 13.24
CA GLU A 207 13.86 -33.94 13.05
C GLU A 207 15.23 -34.52 13.40
N ASN A 208 15.25 -35.71 14.01
CA ASN A 208 16.47 -36.37 14.42
C ASN A 208 17.10 -37.11 13.24
N ILE A 209 18.43 -37.12 13.19
CA ILE A 209 19.22 -37.97 12.31
C ILE A 209 19.69 -39.15 13.18
N TYR A 210 19.41 -40.37 12.72
CA TYR A 210 19.78 -41.59 13.41
C TYR A 210 20.93 -42.25 12.68
N ASP A 211 21.84 -42.91 13.42
CA ASP A 211 22.82 -43.84 12.88
C ASP A 211 22.21 -45.24 12.63
N GLU A 212 23.05 -46.20 12.19
CA GLU A 212 22.60 -47.58 11.94
C GLU A 212 22.10 -48.27 13.22
N ASP A 213 22.56 -47.84 14.38
CA ASP A 213 22.18 -48.35 15.72
C ASP A 213 21.01 -47.62 16.34
N MET A 214 20.29 -46.74 15.56
CA MET A 214 19.16 -45.91 16.01
C MET A 214 19.51 -44.88 17.06
N ASN A 215 20.80 -44.53 17.26
CA ASN A 215 21.19 -43.41 18.11
C ASN A 215 21.02 -42.08 17.41
N ILE A 216 20.63 -41.04 18.14
CA ILE A 216 20.52 -39.68 17.59
C ILE A 216 21.92 -39.11 17.41
N VAL A 217 22.37 -38.95 16.16
CA VAL A 217 23.68 -38.39 15.79
C VAL A 217 23.60 -36.91 15.37
N GLY A 218 22.40 -36.39 15.21
CA GLY A 218 22.20 -34.97 14.84
C GLY A 218 20.73 -34.60 14.70
N GLN A 219 20.51 -33.33 14.40
CA GLN A 219 19.16 -32.78 14.11
C GLN A 219 19.23 -31.90 12.89
N TYR A 220 18.12 -31.83 12.13
CA TYR A 220 17.98 -30.96 11.00
C TYR A 220 16.59 -30.32 10.96
N TYR A 221 16.44 -29.21 10.23
CA TYR A 221 15.18 -28.58 9.93
C TYR A 221 14.61 -29.17 8.64
N PRO A 222 13.43 -29.82 8.66
CA PRO A 222 12.88 -30.49 7.49
C PRO A 222 12.45 -29.49 6.42
N LYS A 223 12.46 -29.95 5.16
CA LYS A 223 11.84 -29.23 4.05
C LYS A 223 10.40 -29.66 3.93
N GLU A 224 9.49 -28.70 3.98
CA GLU A 224 8.05 -28.90 3.86
C GLU A 224 7.49 -28.09 2.70
N LYS A 225 6.29 -28.47 2.24
CA LYS A 225 5.53 -27.69 1.26
C LYS A 225 4.53 -26.80 1.96
N ASN A 226 4.33 -25.59 1.44
CA ASN A 226 3.21 -24.76 1.82
C ASN A 226 1.89 -25.46 1.45
N ARG A 227 1.06 -25.80 2.44
CA ARG A 227 -0.16 -26.60 2.25
C ARG A 227 -1.42 -25.74 2.09
N SER A 228 -1.37 -24.46 2.43
CA SER A 228 -2.54 -23.57 2.43
C SER A 228 -2.14 -22.21 1.90
N GLY A 229 -2.06 -22.10 0.60
CA GLY A 229 -1.67 -20.88 -0.08
C GLY A 229 -2.33 -20.69 -1.43
N ALA A 230 -3.20 -21.65 -1.83
CA ALA A 230 -3.85 -21.61 -3.13
C ALA A 230 -4.80 -20.41 -3.25
N PHE A 231 -4.79 -19.78 -4.43
CA PHE A 231 -5.66 -18.64 -4.70
C PHE A 231 -6.18 -18.64 -6.14
N LYS A 232 -7.33 -17.97 -6.31
CA LYS A 232 -7.96 -17.60 -7.59
C LYS A 232 -8.58 -16.24 -7.44
N ASP A 233 -8.04 -15.25 -8.13
CA ASP A 233 -8.48 -13.86 -8.09
C ASP A 233 -8.88 -13.39 -9.48
N MET A 234 -10.02 -12.72 -9.58
CA MET A 234 -10.51 -12.10 -10.80
C MET A 234 -10.91 -10.65 -10.51
N HIS A 235 -10.44 -9.73 -11.32
CA HIS A 235 -10.78 -8.32 -11.26
C HIS A 235 -11.30 -7.85 -12.62
N LEU A 236 -12.38 -7.09 -12.61
CA LEU A 236 -12.94 -6.40 -13.78
C LEU A 236 -13.09 -4.92 -13.45
N LEU A 237 -12.42 -4.05 -14.19
CA LEU A 237 -12.55 -2.61 -14.10
C LEU A 237 -13.12 -2.07 -15.42
N GLN A 238 -14.24 -1.39 -15.33
CA GLN A 238 -14.87 -0.65 -16.43
C GLN A 238 -14.84 0.84 -16.16
N GLU A 239 -14.38 1.60 -17.11
CA GLU A 239 -14.33 3.06 -17.06
C GLU A 239 -14.96 3.63 -18.31
N VAL A 240 -15.79 4.65 -18.15
CA VAL A 240 -16.40 5.40 -19.23
C VAL A 240 -16.37 6.88 -18.88
N TYR A 241 -15.88 7.72 -19.79
CA TYR A 241 -15.85 9.16 -19.62
C TYR A 241 -16.47 9.86 -20.82
N TYR A 242 -17.19 10.94 -20.55
CA TYR A 242 -17.76 11.80 -21.55
C TYR A 242 -17.34 13.25 -21.30
N ASN A 243 -16.66 13.84 -22.26
CA ASN A 243 -16.20 15.23 -22.20
C ASN A 243 -17.08 16.09 -23.10
N THR A 244 -17.66 17.16 -22.52
CA THR A 244 -18.45 18.15 -23.27
C THR A 244 -17.54 19.23 -23.85
N ARG A 245 -18.02 19.93 -24.85
CA ARG A 245 -17.32 21.11 -25.41
C ARG A 245 -17.29 22.30 -24.44
N LYS A 246 -18.11 22.27 -23.39
CA LYS A 246 -18.25 23.36 -22.40
C LYS A 246 -17.34 23.19 -21.18
N GLY A 247 -16.47 22.18 -21.15
CA GLY A 247 -15.55 21.91 -20.04
C GLY A 247 -16.13 21.03 -18.93
N ASP A 248 -17.25 20.35 -19.18
CA ASP A 248 -17.76 19.32 -18.28
C ASP A 248 -17.19 17.97 -18.62
N ARG A 249 -16.87 17.20 -17.60
CA ARG A 249 -16.49 15.80 -17.72
C ARG A 249 -17.37 14.94 -16.83
N PHE A 250 -18.02 13.96 -17.39
CA PHE A 250 -18.77 12.93 -16.67
C PHE A 250 -17.95 11.64 -16.69
N GLY A 251 -17.90 10.94 -15.57
CA GLY A 251 -17.19 9.67 -15.42
C GLY A 251 -18.04 8.62 -14.73
N LEU A 252 -17.96 7.39 -15.23
CA LEU A 252 -18.43 6.18 -14.56
C LEU A 252 -17.25 5.22 -14.43
N ASN A 253 -16.93 4.82 -13.21
CA ASN A 253 -15.93 3.81 -12.91
C ASN A 253 -16.60 2.69 -12.11
N ALA A 254 -16.44 1.44 -12.53
CA ALA A 254 -16.99 0.27 -11.85
C ALA A 254 -15.90 -0.80 -11.75
N TRP A 255 -15.66 -1.29 -10.53
CA TRP A 255 -14.63 -2.29 -10.25
C TRP A 255 -15.24 -3.46 -9.49
N TYR A 256 -15.22 -4.63 -10.12
CA TYR A 256 -15.64 -5.89 -9.51
C TYR A 256 -14.42 -6.75 -9.17
N ILE A 257 -14.45 -7.36 -7.99
CA ILE A 257 -13.40 -8.22 -7.44
C ILE A 257 -14.06 -9.52 -6.98
N GLN A 258 -13.51 -10.64 -7.41
CA GLN A 258 -13.84 -11.96 -6.90
C GLN A 258 -12.55 -12.66 -6.48
N SER A 259 -12.44 -13.00 -5.20
CA SER A 259 -11.26 -13.66 -4.63
C SER A 259 -11.66 -14.92 -3.88
N ASN A 260 -10.92 -15.99 -4.10
CA ASN A 260 -11.02 -17.24 -3.36
C ASN A 260 -9.61 -17.70 -3.02
N ARG A 261 -9.25 -17.61 -1.76
CA ARG A 261 -7.88 -17.86 -1.31
C ARG A 261 -7.84 -18.67 -0.02
N GLU A 262 -6.86 -19.52 0.05
CA GLU A 262 -6.47 -20.20 1.28
C GLU A 262 -5.55 -19.28 2.07
N LEU A 263 -5.69 -19.30 3.39
CA LEU A 263 -4.87 -18.50 4.29
C LEU A 263 -3.83 -19.43 4.92
N GLN A 264 -2.55 -19.08 4.75
CA GLN A 264 -1.44 -19.82 5.28
C GLN A 264 -1.55 -19.96 6.81
N MET A 265 -1.42 -21.16 7.31
CA MET A 265 -1.35 -21.46 8.75
C MET A 265 0.05 -21.13 9.29
N LEU A 266 0.19 -21.02 10.60
CA LEU A 266 1.50 -20.99 11.24
C LEU A 266 2.16 -22.36 11.09
N THR A 267 3.46 -22.41 10.86
CA THR A 267 4.22 -23.67 10.75
C THR A 267 4.15 -24.52 12.01
N THR A 268 3.89 -23.90 13.16
CA THR A 268 3.65 -24.56 14.44
C THR A 268 2.30 -25.27 14.53
N ASP A 269 1.32 -24.88 13.71
CA ASP A 269 -0.04 -25.42 13.74
C ASP A 269 -0.26 -26.60 12.80
N TYR A 270 0.74 -26.93 11.96
CA TYR A 270 0.73 -28.12 11.12
C TYR A 270 1.01 -29.36 11.96
N GLY A 271 -0.04 -30.09 12.36
CA GLY A 271 0.11 -31.47 12.84
C GLY A 271 0.49 -32.40 11.68
N ASP A 272 1.20 -33.48 11.97
CA ASP A 272 1.78 -34.36 10.95
C ASP A 272 0.75 -35.04 10.06
N GLU A 273 -0.52 -35.19 10.47
CA GLU A 273 -1.52 -36.04 9.80
C GLU A 273 -2.91 -35.41 9.62
N ASN A 274 -3.19 -34.23 10.18
CA ASN A 274 -4.54 -33.67 10.14
C ASN A 274 -4.75 -32.73 8.96
N ASP A 275 -5.71 -33.07 8.09
CA ASP A 275 -6.19 -32.17 7.06
C ASP A 275 -6.91 -30.96 7.67
N PHE A 276 -6.74 -29.82 7.05
CA PHE A 276 -7.46 -28.61 7.39
C PHE A 276 -7.86 -27.82 6.14
N GLU A 277 -8.90 -27.01 6.26
CA GLU A 277 -9.31 -26.01 5.26
C GLU A 277 -9.33 -24.64 5.95
N ASN A 278 -8.49 -23.71 5.49
CA ASN A 278 -8.44 -22.34 5.98
C ASN A 278 -8.64 -21.40 4.79
N ARG A 279 -9.90 -21.01 4.52
CA ARG A 279 -10.30 -20.39 3.25
C ARG A 279 -11.09 -19.12 3.45
N GLN A 280 -10.72 -18.08 2.71
CA GLN A 280 -11.46 -16.83 2.57
C GLN A 280 -11.98 -16.67 1.14
N ARG A 281 -13.24 -16.28 1.02
CA ARG A 281 -13.87 -15.88 -0.24
C ARG A 281 -14.38 -14.45 -0.09
N GLU A 282 -14.09 -13.62 -1.07
CA GLU A 282 -14.52 -12.23 -1.09
C GLU A 282 -15.09 -11.86 -2.45
N ASN A 283 -16.25 -11.20 -2.43
CA ASN A 283 -16.84 -10.53 -3.58
C ASN A 283 -17.00 -9.05 -3.24
N THR A 284 -16.36 -8.18 -4.00
CA THR A 284 -16.44 -6.73 -3.80
C THR A 284 -16.84 -6.04 -5.11
N PHE A 285 -17.81 -5.15 -5.04
CA PHE A 285 -18.19 -4.27 -6.11
C PHE A 285 -18.03 -2.82 -5.65
N ARG A 286 -17.36 -2.01 -6.46
CA ARG A 286 -17.16 -0.57 -6.24
C ARG A 286 -17.60 0.19 -7.47
N SER A 287 -18.32 1.29 -7.28
CA SER A 287 -18.71 2.18 -8.38
C SER A 287 -18.61 3.64 -7.97
N ILE A 288 -18.23 4.49 -8.93
CA ILE A 288 -18.13 5.94 -8.77
C ILE A 288 -18.74 6.59 -10.02
N LEU A 289 -19.67 7.49 -9.79
CA LEU A 289 -20.14 8.48 -10.75
C LEU A 289 -19.47 9.80 -10.43
N SER A 290 -18.92 10.48 -11.41
CA SER A 290 -18.26 11.77 -11.23
C SER A 290 -18.74 12.78 -12.26
N TRP A 291 -18.81 14.03 -11.84
CA TRP A 291 -18.97 15.19 -12.67
C TRP A 291 -17.93 16.23 -12.27
N ASP A 292 -17.09 16.64 -13.20
CA ASP A 292 -16.11 17.69 -13.05
C ASP A 292 -16.44 18.83 -14.01
N HIS A 293 -16.48 20.04 -13.49
CA HIS A 293 -16.65 21.27 -14.25
C HIS A 293 -15.46 22.19 -14.03
N MET A 294 -14.83 22.64 -15.10
CA MET A 294 -13.64 23.49 -15.06
C MET A 294 -13.89 24.80 -15.81
N ARG A 295 -13.53 25.88 -15.16
CA ARG A 295 -13.47 27.24 -15.71
C ARG A 295 -12.10 27.84 -15.44
N GLU A 296 -11.85 29.00 -16.01
CA GLU A 296 -10.57 29.69 -15.88
C GLU A 296 -10.13 29.89 -14.42
N ASN A 297 -11.06 30.31 -13.55
CA ASN A 297 -10.76 30.68 -12.16
C ASN A 297 -11.33 29.71 -11.12
N TRP A 298 -12.07 28.69 -11.51
CA TRP A 298 -12.64 27.75 -10.54
C TRP A 298 -12.87 26.36 -11.13
N LYS A 299 -12.84 25.38 -10.26
CA LYS A 299 -13.16 23.99 -10.56
C LYS A 299 -14.16 23.49 -9.53
N LEU A 300 -15.15 22.72 -9.97
CA LEU A 300 -16.09 21.99 -9.14
C LEU A 300 -16.11 20.53 -9.56
N GLY A 301 -15.92 19.64 -8.60
CA GLY A 301 -16.07 18.20 -8.76
C GLY A 301 -17.16 17.69 -7.83
N VAL A 302 -18.03 16.82 -8.33
CA VAL A 302 -19.03 16.10 -7.55
C VAL A 302 -18.91 14.62 -7.84
N LYS A 303 -18.91 13.78 -6.80
CA LYS A 303 -18.82 12.34 -6.92
C LYS A 303 -19.87 11.67 -6.06
N GLY A 304 -20.45 10.60 -6.57
CA GLY A 304 -21.28 9.66 -5.82
C GLY A 304 -20.77 8.26 -6.04
N GLY A 305 -20.79 7.41 -5.02
CA GLY A 305 -20.26 6.08 -5.12
C GLY A 305 -20.95 5.05 -4.23
N TYR A 306 -20.72 3.79 -4.54
CA TYR A 306 -21.23 2.66 -3.80
C TYR A 306 -20.18 1.56 -3.71
N ILE A 307 -20.05 0.97 -2.52
CA ILE A 307 -19.22 -0.21 -2.27
C ILE A 307 -20.10 -1.29 -1.65
N HIS A 308 -20.04 -2.47 -2.23
CA HIS A 308 -20.59 -3.71 -1.64
C HIS A 308 -19.47 -4.71 -1.47
N THR A 309 -19.30 -5.26 -0.26
CA THR A 309 -18.35 -6.34 0.02
C THR A 309 -19.05 -7.46 0.77
N GLU A 310 -18.96 -8.68 0.25
CA GLU A 310 -19.33 -9.90 0.96
C GLU A 310 -18.07 -10.74 1.19
N MET A 311 -17.76 -11.04 2.45
CA MET A 311 -16.63 -11.88 2.84
C MET A 311 -17.12 -13.11 3.59
N LYS A 312 -16.57 -14.28 3.23
CA LYS A 312 -16.84 -15.59 3.85
C LYS A 312 -15.52 -16.20 4.26
N TYR A 313 -15.39 -16.51 5.54
CA TYR A 313 -14.24 -17.20 6.08
C TYR A 313 -14.68 -18.53 6.68
N ASP A 314 -14.02 -19.62 6.27
CA ASP A 314 -14.26 -20.98 6.74
C ASP A 314 -12.92 -21.57 7.22
N TYR A 315 -12.85 -21.94 8.50
CA TYR A 315 -11.78 -22.73 9.07
C TYR A 315 -12.33 -24.08 9.54
N LYS A 316 -11.81 -25.15 8.98
CA LYS A 316 -12.15 -26.52 9.34
C LYS A 316 -10.89 -27.31 9.65
N ARG A 317 -11.00 -28.28 10.51
CA ARG A 317 -9.91 -29.19 10.90
C ARG A 317 -10.44 -30.62 10.97
N ASP A 318 -9.63 -31.61 10.55
CA ASP A 318 -9.89 -33.02 10.79
C ASP A 318 -9.79 -33.30 12.29
N ALA A 319 -10.81 -33.98 12.84
CA ALA A 319 -10.87 -34.40 14.22
C ALA A 319 -10.10 -35.71 14.51
N GLY A 320 -9.35 -36.22 13.53
CA GLY A 320 -8.53 -37.44 13.66
C GLY A 320 -9.20 -38.70 13.09
N ASN A 321 -10.32 -38.59 12.37
CA ASN A 321 -11.05 -39.72 11.78
C ASN A 321 -11.47 -39.45 10.31
N GLY A 322 -10.82 -38.51 9.62
CA GLY A 322 -11.16 -38.07 8.25
C GLY A 322 -12.43 -37.21 8.18
N VAL A 323 -13.03 -36.82 9.31
CA VAL A 323 -14.20 -35.97 9.34
C VAL A 323 -13.82 -34.50 9.60
N MET A 324 -14.00 -33.65 8.59
CA MET A 324 -13.71 -32.22 8.68
C MET A 324 -14.72 -31.49 9.56
N THR A 325 -14.27 -31.09 10.76
CA THR A 325 -15.07 -30.33 11.71
C THR A 325 -14.90 -28.83 11.49
N SER A 326 -16.04 -28.11 11.39
CA SER A 326 -16.03 -26.64 11.23
C SER A 326 -15.69 -25.97 12.56
N MET A 327 -14.50 -25.35 12.62
CA MET A 327 -14.02 -24.60 13.79
C MET A 327 -14.53 -23.16 13.77
N THR A 328 -14.46 -22.50 12.61
CA THR A 328 -14.96 -21.13 12.43
C THR A 328 -15.69 -21.01 11.10
N ARG A 329 -16.80 -20.30 11.11
CA ARG A 329 -17.55 -19.94 9.91
C ARG A 329 -18.04 -18.50 10.04
N SER A 330 -17.29 -17.55 9.54
CA SER A 330 -17.62 -16.14 9.60
C SER A 330 -18.18 -15.65 8.26
N ARG A 331 -19.14 -14.75 8.33
CA ARG A 331 -19.78 -14.10 7.18
C ARG A 331 -19.93 -12.62 7.50
N SER A 332 -19.45 -11.77 6.62
CA SER A 332 -19.67 -10.32 6.74
C SER A 332 -20.19 -9.74 5.44
N LYS A 333 -21.05 -8.73 5.57
CA LYS A 333 -21.56 -7.91 4.48
C LYS A 333 -21.38 -6.45 4.85
N VAL A 334 -20.82 -5.69 3.93
CA VAL A 334 -20.61 -4.26 4.06
C VAL A 334 -21.22 -3.56 2.85
N ASN A 335 -22.09 -2.58 3.09
CA ASN A 335 -22.60 -1.67 2.08
C ASN A 335 -22.19 -0.26 2.49
N THR A 336 -21.57 0.49 1.58
CA THR A 336 -21.17 1.88 1.81
C THR A 336 -21.68 2.75 0.68
N PHE A 337 -22.44 3.78 1.01
CA PHE A 337 -22.80 4.87 0.10
C PHE A 337 -21.84 6.04 0.35
N TYR A 338 -21.41 6.67 -0.71
CA TYR A 338 -20.41 7.74 -0.70
C TYR A 338 -20.89 8.93 -1.52
N GLY A 339 -20.68 10.13 -0.98
CA GLY A 339 -20.85 11.39 -1.68
C GLY A 339 -19.69 12.33 -1.38
N GLN A 340 -19.22 13.09 -2.39
CA GLN A 340 -18.14 14.05 -2.24
C GLN A 340 -18.35 15.25 -3.15
N THR A 341 -18.01 16.43 -2.65
CA THR A 341 -17.91 17.67 -3.43
C THR A 341 -16.55 18.30 -3.18
N GLU A 342 -15.86 18.68 -4.25
CA GLU A 342 -14.58 19.41 -4.22
C GLU A 342 -14.72 20.70 -5.01
N GLY A 343 -14.41 21.83 -4.38
CA GLY A 343 -14.40 23.16 -5.00
C GLY A 343 -13.00 23.78 -4.92
N GLU A 344 -12.57 24.44 -6.00
CA GLU A 344 -11.34 25.21 -6.07
C GLU A 344 -11.67 26.59 -6.64
N TYR A 345 -11.16 27.64 -6.03
CA TYR A 345 -11.35 29.01 -6.49
C TYR A 345 -10.03 29.77 -6.46
N TYR A 346 -9.60 30.26 -7.61
CA TYR A 346 -8.37 31.02 -7.79
C TYR A 346 -8.66 32.52 -7.82
N ILE A 347 -8.00 33.30 -6.95
CA ILE A 347 -8.00 34.75 -6.99
C ILE A 347 -6.66 35.23 -7.53
N GLY A 348 -6.68 35.58 -8.81
CA GLY A 348 -5.47 35.90 -9.55
C GLY A 348 -4.47 34.73 -9.55
N LYS A 349 -3.17 35.05 -9.44
CA LYS A 349 -2.10 34.03 -9.43
C LYS A 349 -1.53 33.76 -8.01
N LYS A 350 -2.12 34.35 -6.97
CA LYS A 350 -1.54 34.36 -5.61
C LYS A 350 -2.36 33.59 -4.58
N TRP A 351 -3.65 33.41 -4.80
CA TRP A 351 -4.51 32.75 -3.84
C TRP A 351 -5.29 31.60 -4.45
N LEU A 352 -5.38 30.51 -3.71
CA LEU A 352 -6.25 29.38 -3.99
C LEU A 352 -7.04 29.03 -2.73
N PHE A 353 -8.35 29.04 -2.83
CA PHE A 353 -9.25 28.55 -1.82
C PHE A 353 -9.81 27.19 -2.25
N THR A 354 -9.85 26.22 -1.33
CA THR A 354 -10.46 24.93 -1.59
C THR A 354 -11.54 24.65 -0.56
N LEU A 355 -12.57 23.95 -1.00
CA LEU A 355 -13.63 23.44 -0.15
C LEU A 355 -13.83 21.95 -0.51
N ASN A 356 -13.78 21.07 0.48
CA ASN A 356 -14.08 19.66 0.32
C ASN A 356 -15.14 19.25 1.35
N ALA A 357 -16.13 18.51 0.90
CA ALA A 357 -17.11 17.89 1.77
C ALA A 357 -17.33 16.45 1.32
N SER A 358 -17.39 15.51 2.24
CA SER A 358 -17.69 14.11 1.96
C SER A 358 -18.61 13.50 3.00
N ALA A 359 -19.40 12.54 2.56
CA ALA A 359 -20.28 11.76 3.41
C ALA A 359 -20.16 10.28 3.06
N HIS A 360 -20.10 9.42 4.08
CA HIS A 360 -20.17 7.98 3.96
C HIS A 360 -21.29 7.48 4.85
N GLN A 361 -22.11 6.58 4.32
CA GLN A 361 -23.09 5.82 5.09
C GLN A 361 -22.74 4.34 4.99
N HIS A 362 -22.34 3.77 6.10
CA HIS A 362 -21.99 2.35 6.22
C HIS A 362 -23.14 1.54 6.80
N PHE A 363 -23.36 0.35 6.25
CA PHE A 363 -24.20 -0.68 6.82
C PHE A 363 -23.38 -1.96 6.87
N VAL A 364 -23.13 -2.46 8.07
CA VAL A 364 -22.26 -3.61 8.32
C VAL A 364 -23.02 -4.69 9.05
N GLU A 365 -22.92 -5.90 8.54
CA GLU A 365 -23.40 -7.12 9.17
C GLU A 365 -22.24 -8.10 9.27
N SER A 366 -21.90 -8.54 10.50
CA SER A 366 -20.91 -9.57 10.77
C SER A 366 -21.54 -10.67 11.60
N ARG A 367 -21.36 -11.93 11.16
CA ARG A 367 -21.94 -13.11 11.83
C ARG A 367 -20.92 -14.24 11.88
N ASP A 368 -20.77 -14.83 13.06
CA ASP A 368 -20.06 -16.09 13.27
C ASP A 368 -21.09 -17.18 13.68
N LYS A 369 -21.09 -18.31 12.99
CA LYS A 369 -22.09 -19.38 13.18
C LYS A 369 -21.63 -20.52 14.08
N ASN A 370 -20.41 -20.46 14.61
CA ASN A 370 -19.80 -21.63 15.26
C ASN A 370 -19.76 -21.57 16.79
N ILE A 371 -20.39 -20.61 17.42
CA ILE A 371 -20.49 -20.61 18.87
C ILE A 371 -21.67 -21.49 19.29
N ILE A 372 -21.36 -22.58 19.98
CA ILE A 372 -22.35 -23.45 20.65
C ILE A 372 -22.56 -22.89 22.05
N ARG A 373 -23.80 -22.52 22.37
CA ARG A 373 -24.19 -22.11 23.72
C ARG A 373 -24.10 -23.31 24.66
N GLN A 374 -24.00 -23.03 25.98
CA GLN A 374 -24.03 -24.08 27.02
C GLN A 374 -25.29 -24.94 27.02
N ASP A 375 -26.38 -24.42 26.42
CA ASP A 375 -27.66 -25.14 26.21
C ASP A 375 -27.67 -26.04 24.96
N GLY A 376 -26.55 -26.20 24.26
CA GLY A 376 -26.42 -26.98 23.04
C GLY A 376 -26.96 -26.30 21.78
N ASN A 377 -27.58 -25.12 21.88
CA ASN A 377 -28.10 -24.38 20.76
C ASN A 377 -27.00 -23.59 20.05
N LYS A 378 -27.00 -23.62 18.70
CA LYS A 378 -26.10 -22.80 17.88
C LYS A 378 -26.55 -21.34 17.98
N ALA A 379 -25.79 -20.51 18.67
CA ALA A 379 -25.99 -19.07 18.67
C ALA A 379 -25.27 -18.43 17.48
N ILE A 380 -25.98 -17.57 16.74
CA ILE A 380 -25.37 -16.66 15.80
C ILE A 380 -24.80 -15.52 16.64
N VAL A 381 -23.47 -15.45 16.73
CA VAL A 381 -22.78 -14.33 17.37
C VAL A 381 -22.30 -13.39 16.29
N GLY A 382 -22.53 -12.09 16.50
CA GLY A 382 -22.15 -11.08 15.54
C GLY A 382 -22.86 -9.76 15.84
N TYR A 383 -22.67 -8.79 14.95
CA TYR A 383 -23.33 -7.48 15.05
C TYR A 383 -23.89 -7.04 13.70
N SER A 384 -24.89 -6.16 13.76
CA SER A 384 -25.41 -5.42 12.61
C SER A 384 -25.50 -3.95 13.01
N LYS A 385 -24.72 -3.09 12.35
CA LYS A 385 -24.60 -1.66 12.69
C LYS A 385 -24.52 -0.79 11.45
N GLY A 386 -25.16 0.38 11.54
CA GLY A 386 -24.96 1.49 10.62
C GLY A 386 -24.07 2.56 11.25
N ARG A 387 -23.29 3.27 10.42
CA ARG A 387 -22.51 4.44 10.84
C ARG A 387 -22.46 5.47 9.72
N THR A 388 -22.84 6.70 10.06
CA THR A 388 -22.66 7.86 9.20
C THR A 388 -21.32 8.50 9.51
N GLU A 389 -20.57 8.88 8.49
CA GLU A 389 -19.32 9.61 8.62
C GLU A 389 -19.36 10.82 7.70
N LEU A 390 -19.13 12.00 8.25
CA LEU A 390 -19.05 13.24 7.52
C LEU A 390 -17.66 13.85 7.67
N SER A 391 -17.17 14.50 6.65
CA SER A 391 -15.94 15.28 6.71
C SER A 391 -16.10 16.55 5.89
N GLY A 392 -15.78 17.69 6.48
CA GLY A 392 -15.71 18.98 5.84
C GLY A 392 -14.35 19.61 6.02
N SER A 393 -13.74 20.13 4.94
CA SER A 393 -12.49 20.88 5.04
C SER A 393 -12.47 22.09 4.11
N THR A 394 -11.80 23.13 4.58
CA THR A 394 -11.51 24.32 3.78
C THR A 394 -10.03 24.64 3.87
N SER A 395 -9.47 25.19 2.80
CA SER A 395 -8.09 25.68 2.83
C SER A 395 -7.95 27.03 2.15
N ALA A 396 -7.02 27.83 2.67
CA ALA A 396 -6.52 29.04 2.04
C ALA A 396 -5.03 28.87 1.74
N LYS A 397 -4.67 28.98 0.49
CA LYS A 397 -3.28 28.84 0.01
C LYS A 397 -2.82 30.15 -0.59
N TRP A 398 -1.70 30.65 -0.11
CA TRP A 398 -1.12 31.91 -0.51
C TRP A 398 0.29 31.76 -1.05
N GLN A 399 0.49 32.22 -2.27
CA GLN A 399 1.78 32.25 -2.96
C GLN A 399 2.10 33.67 -3.39
N PRO A 400 2.68 34.50 -2.49
CA PRO A 400 2.97 35.90 -2.78
C PRO A 400 3.93 36.10 -3.94
N ASN A 401 4.84 35.16 -4.15
CA ASN A 401 5.82 35.13 -5.22
C ASN A 401 6.21 33.67 -5.58
N ASP A 402 7.06 33.50 -6.58
CA ASP A 402 7.47 32.17 -7.06
C ASP A 402 8.42 31.44 -6.10
N ARG A 403 8.82 32.04 -4.97
CA ARG A 403 9.75 31.43 -4.00
C ARG A 403 9.11 30.92 -2.73
N MET A 404 7.95 31.45 -2.34
CA MET A 404 7.35 31.16 -1.04
C MET A 404 5.88 30.82 -1.19
N GLY A 405 5.41 29.89 -0.40
CA GLY A 405 4.00 29.54 -0.28
C GLY A 405 3.64 29.18 1.15
N MET A 406 2.40 29.49 1.51
CA MET A 406 1.79 29.14 2.78
C MET A 406 0.39 28.57 2.55
N SER A 407 -0.01 27.61 3.38
CA SER A 407 -1.34 27.04 3.35
C SER A 407 -1.84 26.79 4.76
N VAL A 408 -3.08 27.13 5.00
CA VAL A 408 -3.83 26.77 6.21
C VAL A 408 -4.99 25.90 5.78
N VAL A 409 -5.18 24.77 6.47
CA VAL A 409 -6.30 23.86 6.27
C VAL A 409 -7.03 23.74 7.60
N LEU A 410 -8.35 23.82 7.54
CA LEU A 410 -9.24 23.57 8.67
C LEU A 410 -10.19 22.45 8.27
N ARG A 411 -10.28 21.42 9.09
CA ARG A 411 -11.14 20.26 8.87
C ARG A 411 -11.92 19.92 10.12
N GLU A 412 -13.11 19.37 9.93
CA GLU A 412 -13.93 18.79 10.97
C GLU A 412 -14.55 17.49 10.47
N GLU A 413 -14.69 16.51 11.35
CA GLU A 413 -15.20 15.18 11.02
C GLU A 413 -16.23 14.72 12.04
N MET A 414 -17.18 13.91 11.57
CA MET A 414 -18.19 13.26 12.40
C MET A 414 -18.20 11.76 12.10
N TYR A 415 -18.25 10.95 13.16
CA TYR A 415 -18.37 9.50 13.08
C TYR A 415 -19.51 9.03 13.99
N GLY A 416 -20.65 8.67 13.39
CA GLY A 416 -21.88 8.43 14.13
C GLY A 416 -22.41 9.74 14.70
N GLU A 417 -22.38 9.90 16.02
CA GLU A 417 -22.79 11.11 16.73
C GLU A 417 -21.60 11.94 17.25
N ASP A 418 -20.37 11.39 17.13
CA ASP A 418 -19.16 12.02 17.67
C ASP A 418 -18.50 12.96 16.67
N TRP A 419 -18.34 14.20 17.05
CA TRP A 419 -17.61 15.23 16.29
C TRP A 419 -16.17 15.35 16.76
N THR A 420 -15.23 15.54 15.83
CA THR A 420 -13.87 15.94 16.19
C THR A 420 -13.88 17.40 16.67
N PRO A 421 -12.93 17.79 17.54
CA PRO A 421 -12.51 19.19 17.58
C PRO A 421 -12.00 19.62 16.21
N LEU A 422 -11.99 20.94 15.95
CA LEU A 422 -11.42 21.48 14.72
C LEU A 422 -9.99 20.96 14.50
N ILE A 423 -9.73 20.46 13.31
CA ILE A 423 -8.45 19.87 12.90
C ILE A 423 -7.66 20.92 12.11
N PRO A 424 -6.69 21.60 12.72
CA PRO A 424 -5.85 22.56 12.02
C PRO A 424 -4.68 21.87 11.33
N ALA A 425 -4.28 22.39 10.17
CA ALA A 425 -3.00 22.08 9.55
C ALA A 425 -2.37 23.30 8.91
N PHE A 426 -1.07 23.43 9.07
CA PHE A 426 -0.26 24.54 8.56
C PHE A 426 0.85 23.99 7.67
N PHE A 427 1.04 24.63 6.54
CA PHE A 427 2.07 24.27 5.58
C PHE A 427 2.81 25.52 5.11
N ILE A 428 4.11 25.43 5.03
CA ILE A 428 4.96 26.47 4.46
C ILE A 428 6.04 25.82 3.60
N ASP A 429 6.42 26.47 2.53
CA ASP A 429 7.60 26.11 1.78
C ASP A 429 8.30 27.33 1.18
N GLY A 430 9.58 27.15 0.85
CA GLY A 430 10.38 28.21 0.28
C GLY A 430 11.52 27.71 -0.58
N VAL A 431 11.70 28.32 -1.75
CA VAL A 431 12.84 28.07 -2.64
C VAL A 431 14.03 28.90 -2.18
N VAL A 432 15.04 28.24 -1.60
CA VAL A 432 16.27 28.90 -1.10
C VAL A 432 17.34 29.04 -2.18
N SER A 433 17.35 28.16 -3.18
CA SER A 433 18.26 28.23 -4.31
C SER A 433 17.56 27.91 -5.62
N LYS A 434 17.57 28.85 -6.58
CA LYS A 434 17.02 28.63 -7.92
C LYS A 434 17.92 27.74 -8.79
N LYS A 435 19.25 27.84 -8.63
CA LYS A 435 20.21 27.05 -9.44
C LYS A 435 20.13 25.56 -9.15
N GLY A 436 19.98 25.18 -7.86
CA GLY A 436 19.84 23.79 -7.43
C GLY A 436 18.37 23.39 -7.23
N ASN A 437 17.43 24.30 -7.51
CA ASN A 437 16.01 24.13 -7.21
C ASN A 437 15.78 23.56 -5.79
N ILE A 438 16.52 24.13 -4.82
CA ILE A 438 16.46 23.66 -3.42
C ILE A 438 15.27 24.32 -2.75
N MET A 439 14.36 23.49 -2.25
CA MET A 439 13.14 23.90 -1.56
C MET A 439 13.14 23.33 -0.14
N LEU A 440 12.87 24.19 0.83
CA LEU A 440 12.58 23.79 2.21
C LEU A 440 11.07 23.75 2.40
N LYS A 441 10.60 22.78 3.21
CA LYS A 441 9.20 22.60 3.55
C LYS A 441 9.07 22.37 5.04
N ALA A 442 7.99 22.88 5.64
CA ALA A 442 7.61 22.55 7.01
C ALA A 442 6.08 22.49 7.11
N SER A 443 5.60 21.60 7.95
CA SER A 443 4.18 21.47 8.21
C SER A 443 3.89 20.92 9.61
N ALA A 444 2.71 21.24 10.13
CA ALA A 444 2.19 20.74 11.40
C ALA A 444 0.70 20.49 11.26
N SER A 445 0.20 19.37 11.80
CA SER A 445 -1.23 19.08 11.83
C SER A 445 -1.62 18.27 13.05
N ARG A 446 -2.86 18.44 13.50
CA ARG A 446 -3.54 17.53 14.40
C ARG A 446 -4.42 16.59 13.58
N ASN A 447 -4.49 15.33 13.96
CA ASN A 447 -5.35 14.34 13.34
C ASN A 447 -6.02 13.47 14.39
N PHE A 448 -7.14 12.85 14.01
CA PHE A 448 -7.89 11.92 14.85
C PHE A 448 -8.14 10.62 14.10
N ARG A 449 -8.34 9.53 14.86
CA ARG A 449 -8.87 8.29 14.36
C ARG A 449 -9.97 7.78 15.29
N PHE A 450 -11.11 7.47 14.70
CA PHE A 450 -12.21 6.84 15.42
C PHE A 450 -12.04 5.32 15.45
N PRO A 451 -12.50 4.65 16.51
CA PRO A 451 -12.53 3.19 16.56
C PRO A 451 -13.27 2.60 15.37
N THR A 452 -12.79 1.48 14.87
CA THR A 452 -13.47 0.74 13.79
C THR A 452 -14.73 0.07 14.32
N LEU A 453 -15.60 -0.42 13.42
CA LEU A 453 -16.80 -1.13 13.88
C LEU A 453 -16.47 -2.45 14.58
N ASN A 454 -15.35 -3.10 14.26
CA ASN A 454 -14.88 -4.27 15.00
C ASN A 454 -14.31 -3.87 16.36
N ASP A 455 -13.58 -2.76 16.47
CA ASP A 455 -13.10 -2.27 17.76
C ASP A 455 -14.27 -2.06 18.74
N LEU A 456 -15.40 -1.56 18.23
CA LEU A 456 -16.57 -1.28 19.07
C LEU A 456 -17.46 -2.50 19.31
N TYR A 457 -17.71 -3.34 18.29
CA TYR A 457 -18.85 -4.26 18.30
C TYR A 457 -18.50 -5.72 17.99
N PHE A 458 -17.22 -6.06 17.75
CA PHE A 458 -16.81 -7.46 17.51
C PHE A 458 -17.15 -8.35 18.71
N LEU A 459 -17.71 -9.55 18.44
CA LEU A 459 -18.06 -10.50 19.51
C LEU A 459 -17.29 -11.82 19.33
N PRO A 460 -16.66 -12.34 20.43
CA PRO A 460 -16.49 -11.69 21.73
C PRO A 460 -15.34 -10.66 21.70
N GLY A 461 -15.48 -9.56 22.42
CA GLY A 461 -14.32 -8.70 22.74
C GLY A 461 -14.40 -7.24 22.32
N GLY A 462 -15.29 -6.82 21.42
CA GLY A 462 -15.44 -5.41 21.09
C GLY A 462 -15.74 -4.54 22.33
N ASN A 463 -15.32 -3.28 22.30
CA ASN A 463 -15.45 -2.35 23.43
C ASN A 463 -16.12 -1.05 22.95
N PRO A 464 -17.42 -0.84 23.26
CA PRO A 464 -18.14 0.36 22.88
C PRO A 464 -17.65 1.65 23.58
N ASP A 465 -16.91 1.53 24.68
CA ASP A 465 -16.44 2.66 25.49
C ASP A 465 -15.10 3.24 25.00
N LEU A 466 -14.60 2.79 23.84
CA LEU A 466 -13.36 3.29 23.26
C LEU A 466 -13.48 4.75 22.88
N LYS A 467 -12.45 5.50 23.26
CA LYS A 467 -12.24 6.87 22.82
C LYS A 467 -11.59 6.91 21.44
N ARG A 468 -11.73 8.03 20.74
CA ARG A 468 -10.96 8.32 19.53
C ARG A 468 -9.48 8.53 19.89
N GLU A 469 -8.60 8.08 19.03
CA GLU A 469 -7.19 8.42 19.09
C GLU A 469 -6.96 9.84 18.55
N SER A 470 -5.99 10.56 19.10
CA SER A 470 -5.59 11.88 18.61
C SER A 470 -4.08 12.02 18.55
N GLY A 471 -3.59 12.80 17.59
CA GLY A 471 -2.15 13.00 17.50
C GLY A 471 -1.77 14.28 16.79
N TRP A 472 -0.62 14.84 17.21
CA TRP A 472 0.08 15.90 16.50
C TRP A 472 1.21 15.31 15.67
N THR A 473 1.36 15.81 14.46
CA THR A 473 2.47 15.44 13.57
C THR A 473 3.13 16.71 13.05
N TYR A 474 4.46 16.68 13.04
CA TYR A 474 5.33 17.74 12.53
C TYR A 474 6.21 17.16 11.44
N ASP A 475 6.39 17.88 10.35
CA ASP A 475 7.27 17.52 9.25
C ASP A 475 8.17 18.71 8.88
N VAL A 476 9.47 18.44 8.69
CA VAL A 476 10.42 19.39 8.14
C VAL A 476 11.25 18.68 7.07
N GLY A 477 11.34 19.25 5.88
CA GLY A 477 12.04 18.60 4.79
C GLY A 477 12.76 19.58 3.86
N ALA A 478 13.71 19.04 3.13
CA ALA A 478 14.38 19.69 2.03
C ALA A 478 14.29 18.81 0.79
N SER A 479 14.13 19.43 -0.37
CA SER A 479 14.18 18.75 -1.66
C SER A 479 15.02 19.54 -2.65
N PHE A 480 15.62 18.83 -3.59
CA PHE A 480 16.34 19.42 -4.69
C PHE A 480 15.98 18.74 -6.01
N ALA A 481 16.17 19.45 -7.12
CA ALA A 481 16.05 18.89 -8.46
C ALA A 481 17.04 19.62 -9.36
N ILE A 482 18.00 18.88 -9.91
CA ILE A 482 19.02 19.38 -10.82
C ILE A 482 19.02 18.51 -12.08
N GLY A 483 19.43 19.08 -13.19
CA GLY A 483 19.50 18.30 -14.43
C GLY A 483 20.00 19.13 -15.59
N LYS A 484 20.28 18.41 -16.66
CA LYS A 484 20.59 18.97 -17.96
C LYS A 484 19.79 18.17 -18.98
N GLU A 485 18.96 18.88 -19.74
CA GLU A 485 18.09 18.30 -20.76
C GLU A 485 18.85 17.28 -21.63
N ASP A 486 18.23 16.13 -21.88
CA ASP A 486 18.77 15.00 -22.63
C ASP A 486 20.09 14.39 -22.13
N VAL A 487 20.58 14.77 -20.96
CA VAL A 487 21.83 14.25 -20.39
C VAL A 487 21.59 13.54 -19.06
N TYR A 488 21.11 14.27 -18.05
CA TYR A 488 20.81 13.69 -16.75
C TYR A 488 19.76 14.49 -16.00
N SER A 489 19.08 13.81 -15.08
CA SER A 489 18.24 14.41 -14.07
C SER A 489 18.52 13.76 -12.72
N TRP A 490 18.59 14.55 -11.68
CA TRP A 490 18.75 14.07 -10.32
C TRP A 490 17.87 14.89 -9.39
N SER A 491 16.97 14.23 -8.72
CA SER A 491 16.13 14.83 -7.68
C SER A 491 16.24 14.02 -6.39
N GLY A 492 15.98 14.66 -5.27
CA GLY A 492 15.98 13.99 -4.00
C GLY A 492 15.31 14.81 -2.92
N SER A 493 14.97 14.15 -1.84
CA SER A 493 14.41 14.77 -0.64
C SER A 493 14.92 14.11 0.63
N ILE A 494 15.01 14.90 1.68
CA ILE A 494 15.21 14.48 3.06
C ILE A 494 14.05 15.06 3.87
N ASN A 495 13.39 14.24 4.68
CA ASN A 495 12.30 14.64 5.55
C ASN A 495 12.55 14.11 6.95
N TRP A 496 12.51 14.99 7.94
CA TRP A 496 12.36 14.65 9.34
C TRP A 496 10.89 14.74 9.72
N PHE A 497 10.42 13.81 10.54
CA PHE A 497 9.07 13.82 11.09
C PHE A 497 9.08 13.47 12.57
N ASP A 498 8.07 13.95 13.26
CA ASP A 498 7.80 13.68 14.66
C ASP A 498 6.29 13.58 14.84
N SER A 499 5.79 12.52 15.49
CA SER A 499 4.37 12.24 15.65
C SER A 499 4.09 11.64 17.03
N HIS A 500 3.25 12.30 17.80
CA HIS A 500 2.73 11.81 19.08
C HIS A 500 1.26 11.45 18.93
N VAL A 501 0.89 10.23 19.27
CA VAL A 501 -0.48 9.73 19.22
C VAL A 501 -0.91 9.24 20.60
N GLU A 502 -1.92 9.90 21.15
CA GLU A 502 -2.55 9.60 22.44
C GLU A 502 -3.75 8.66 22.26
N ASP A 503 -4.12 7.97 23.35
CA ASP A 503 -5.26 7.04 23.38
C ASP A 503 -5.20 5.93 22.33
N TRP A 504 -4.01 5.45 21.96
CA TRP A 504 -3.81 4.43 20.93
C TRP A 504 -4.56 3.14 21.26
N ILE A 505 -5.36 2.66 20.31
CA ILE A 505 -6.16 1.45 20.46
C ILE A 505 -5.33 0.21 20.16
N LEU A 506 -5.25 -0.69 21.13
CA LEU A 506 -4.57 -1.97 20.98
C LEU A 506 -5.46 -3.13 21.46
N TRP A 507 -5.49 -4.20 20.65
CA TRP A 507 -6.16 -5.45 21.03
C TRP A 507 -5.29 -6.27 21.97
N LEU A 508 -5.80 -6.58 23.15
CA LEU A 508 -5.08 -7.27 24.22
C LEU A 508 -5.80 -8.53 24.66
N PRO A 509 -5.06 -9.57 25.07
CA PRO A 509 -5.66 -10.76 25.65
C PRO A 509 -6.35 -10.40 26.98
N THR A 510 -7.51 -10.99 27.19
CA THR A 510 -8.26 -10.89 28.45
C THR A 510 -8.07 -12.17 29.28
N THR A 511 -8.36 -12.10 30.57
CA THR A 511 -8.39 -13.29 31.45
C THR A 511 -9.43 -14.32 31.06
N LYS A 512 -10.38 -13.94 30.19
CA LYS A 512 -11.44 -14.82 29.66
C LYS A 512 -11.04 -15.56 28.37
N GLY A 513 -9.78 -15.45 27.91
CA GLY A 513 -9.25 -16.17 26.75
C GLY A 513 -9.61 -15.58 25.38
N PHE A 514 -10.09 -14.34 25.30
CA PHE A 514 -10.28 -13.61 24.05
C PHE A 514 -9.57 -12.25 24.09
N PHE A 515 -9.37 -11.64 22.91
CA PHE A 515 -8.78 -10.31 22.81
C PHE A 515 -9.86 -9.22 22.87
N SER A 516 -9.54 -8.09 23.51
CA SER A 516 -10.41 -6.92 23.58
C SER A 516 -9.60 -5.65 23.34
N PRO A 517 -10.11 -4.66 22.58
CA PRO A 517 -9.40 -3.41 22.34
C PRO A 517 -9.55 -2.44 23.51
N LYS A 518 -8.48 -1.71 23.78
CA LYS A 518 -8.42 -0.69 24.83
C LYS A 518 -7.60 0.51 24.34
N ASN A 519 -7.92 1.70 24.81
CA ASN A 519 -7.08 2.89 24.71
C ASN A 519 -6.07 2.84 25.87
N ILE A 520 -4.81 2.58 25.58
CA ILE A 520 -3.85 2.30 26.65
C ILE A 520 -2.45 2.83 26.39
N LYS A 521 -2.20 3.30 25.19
CA LYS A 521 -0.84 3.63 24.79
C LYS A 521 -0.76 5.02 24.21
N ASP A 522 0.32 5.71 24.58
CA ASP A 522 0.81 6.87 23.88
C ASP A 522 1.99 6.41 23.03
N VAL A 523 1.96 6.70 21.75
CA VAL A 523 2.99 6.27 20.81
C VAL A 523 3.70 7.48 20.24
N HIS A 524 5.01 7.50 20.44
CA HIS A 524 5.90 8.47 19.83
C HIS A 524 6.63 7.85 18.65
N ALA A 525 6.34 8.30 17.44
CA ALA A 525 7.00 7.88 16.21
C ALA A 525 7.74 9.06 15.59
N TYR A 526 9.04 8.90 15.38
CA TYR A 526 9.88 9.95 14.80
C TYR A 526 10.89 9.34 13.82
N GLY A 527 11.56 10.19 13.03
CA GLY A 527 12.58 9.66 12.14
C GLY A 527 12.94 10.52 10.96
N ILE A 528 13.68 9.89 10.05
CA ILE A 528 14.20 10.52 8.84
C ILE A 528 13.89 9.64 7.64
N GLU A 529 13.36 10.25 6.58
CA GLU A 529 13.09 9.61 5.29
C GLU A 529 13.94 10.28 4.21
N LEU A 530 14.63 9.48 3.41
CA LEU A 530 15.41 9.90 2.26
C LEU A 530 14.82 9.29 0.99
N GLN A 531 14.75 10.08 -0.06
CA GLN A 531 14.42 9.60 -1.41
C GLN A 531 15.38 10.23 -2.42
N SER A 532 15.78 9.47 -3.44
CA SER A 532 16.61 9.95 -4.53
C SER A 532 16.22 9.27 -5.83
N ASP A 533 16.07 10.07 -6.90
CA ASP A 533 15.75 9.65 -8.25
C ASP A 533 16.82 10.21 -9.20
N PHE A 534 17.55 9.32 -9.84
CA PHE A 534 18.63 9.67 -10.77
C PHE A 534 18.40 9.01 -12.12
N ASN A 535 18.40 9.82 -13.18
CA ASN A 535 18.30 9.35 -14.55
C ASN A 535 19.45 9.91 -15.37
N VAL A 536 20.08 9.10 -16.20
CA VAL A 536 21.19 9.52 -17.05
C VAL A 536 21.15 8.80 -18.39
N ALA A 537 21.35 9.55 -19.46
CA ALA A 537 21.63 9.02 -20.79
C ALA A 537 23.09 8.63 -20.90
N LEU A 538 23.40 7.32 -20.95
CA LEU A 538 24.78 6.82 -21.02
C LEU A 538 25.35 6.90 -22.42
N LYS A 539 24.57 6.52 -23.42
CA LYS A 539 24.89 6.54 -24.86
C LYS A 539 23.62 6.73 -25.67
N LYS A 540 23.76 6.85 -27.00
CA LYS A 540 22.61 6.82 -27.89
C LYS A 540 21.76 5.58 -27.62
N ASP A 541 20.47 5.77 -27.36
CA ASP A 541 19.48 4.73 -27.08
C ASP A 541 19.76 3.91 -25.79
N MET A 542 20.61 4.41 -24.86
CA MET A 542 20.91 3.76 -23.59
C MET A 542 20.71 4.71 -22.42
N GLN A 543 19.83 4.36 -21.49
CA GLN A 543 19.47 5.14 -20.32
C GLN A 543 19.55 4.29 -19.05
N LEU A 544 20.09 4.87 -17.98
CA LEU A 544 20.07 4.32 -16.63
C LEU A 544 19.17 5.18 -15.76
N SER A 545 18.21 4.54 -15.07
CA SER A 545 17.37 5.15 -14.06
C SER A 545 17.60 4.44 -12.72
N LEU A 546 17.86 5.20 -11.66
CA LEU A 546 18.04 4.71 -10.31
C LEU A 546 17.06 5.43 -9.38
N ASN A 547 16.28 4.68 -8.63
CA ASN A 547 15.45 5.18 -7.54
C ASN A 547 15.92 4.53 -6.24
N GLY A 548 16.07 5.31 -5.18
CA GLY A 548 16.47 4.82 -3.87
C GLY A 548 15.69 5.48 -2.75
N THR A 549 15.31 4.71 -1.75
CA THR A 549 14.68 5.19 -0.52
C THR A 549 15.36 4.61 0.70
N LEU A 550 15.40 5.40 1.78
CA LEU A 550 15.87 4.97 3.10
C LEU A 550 15.01 5.63 4.15
N SER A 551 14.58 4.86 5.14
CA SER A 551 13.84 5.36 6.29
C SER A 551 14.42 4.80 7.60
N TRP A 552 14.55 5.68 8.58
CA TRP A 552 14.79 5.34 9.98
C TRP A 552 13.58 5.81 10.77
N THR A 553 12.89 4.86 11.44
CA THR A 553 11.55 5.09 12.01
C THR A 553 11.41 4.38 13.36
N PRO A 554 12.01 4.87 14.44
CA PRO A 554 11.65 4.48 15.78
C PRO A 554 10.17 4.78 16.06
N SER A 555 9.48 3.86 16.72
CA SER A 555 8.07 3.98 17.11
C SER A 555 7.91 3.38 18.49
N ILE A 556 7.95 4.23 19.49
CA ILE A 556 8.11 3.85 20.89
C ILE A 556 6.78 4.00 21.63
N ASN A 557 6.45 2.99 22.45
CA ASN A 557 5.37 3.10 23.41
C ASN A 557 5.82 3.94 24.61
N GLU A 558 5.25 5.13 24.78
CA GLU A 558 5.52 6.05 25.89
C GLU A 558 4.35 6.10 26.91
N GLY A 559 3.31 5.28 26.69
CA GLY A 559 2.16 5.21 27.60
C GLY A 559 2.50 4.62 28.96
N GLU A 560 1.57 4.76 29.90
CA GLU A 560 1.71 4.19 31.24
C GLU A 560 1.65 2.65 31.23
N PRO A 561 2.36 1.97 32.15
CA PRO A 561 2.28 0.53 32.24
C PRO A 561 0.89 0.08 32.69
N MET A 562 0.30 -0.90 32.00
CA MET A 562 -1.03 -1.43 32.31
C MET A 562 -1.07 -2.27 33.58
N SER A 563 0.06 -2.78 33.99
CA SER A 563 0.25 -3.57 35.22
C SER A 563 1.73 -3.51 35.62
N PRO A 564 2.08 -3.90 36.85
CA PRO A 564 3.49 -4.01 37.25
C PRO A 564 4.32 -4.99 36.41
N ALA A 565 3.69 -5.89 35.68
CA ALA A 565 4.35 -6.84 34.78
C ALA A 565 4.45 -6.35 33.33
N ASP A 566 3.90 -5.18 32.99
CA ASP A 566 3.97 -4.62 31.64
C ASP A 566 5.38 -4.08 31.33
N GLN A 567 6.09 -4.80 30.48
CA GLN A 567 7.43 -4.44 30.02
C GLN A 567 7.42 -3.70 28.67
N SER A 568 6.27 -3.25 28.19
CA SER A 568 6.13 -2.66 26.85
C SER A 568 6.45 -1.16 26.81
N VAL A 569 6.55 -0.48 27.94
CA VAL A 569 6.85 0.95 28.03
C VAL A 569 8.31 1.21 27.65
N GLY A 570 8.56 2.22 26.83
CA GLY A 570 9.88 2.54 26.29
C GLY A 570 10.36 1.57 25.19
N LYS A 571 9.48 0.70 24.67
CA LYS A 571 9.81 -0.33 23.67
C LYS A 571 9.26 0.00 22.30
N GLN A 572 9.98 -0.50 21.27
CA GLN A 572 9.57 -0.42 19.85
C GLN A 572 8.26 -1.19 19.62
N LEU A 573 7.38 -0.66 18.81
CA LEU A 573 6.15 -1.35 18.42
C LEU A 573 6.43 -2.66 17.68
N PRO A 574 5.63 -3.72 17.91
CA PRO A 574 5.78 -5.00 17.22
C PRO A 574 5.62 -4.88 15.72
N TYR A 575 6.42 -5.66 14.98
CA TYR A 575 6.43 -5.72 13.52
C TYR A 575 6.75 -4.40 12.81
N VAL A 576 7.33 -3.43 13.48
CA VAL A 576 7.80 -2.18 12.88
C VAL A 576 9.33 -2.23 12.80
N PRO A 577 9.94 -2.28 11.59
CA PRO A 577 11.38 -2.18 11.46
C PRO A 577 11.83 -0.75 11.74
N GLU A 578 12.94 -0.57 12.45
CA GLU A 578 13.54 0.76 12.62
C GLU A 578 14.15 1.28 11.32
N TRP A 579 14.73 0.38 10.51
CA TRP A 579 15.34 0.72 9.23
C TRP A 579 14.66 -0.01 8.09
N SER A 580 14.32 0.73 7.06
CA SER A 580 13.87 0.19 5.78
C SER A 580 14.53 0.92 4.63
N SER A 581 14.84 0.19 3.56
CA SER A 581 15.47 0.77 2.38
C SER A 581 15.04 0.02 1.13
N SER A 582 14.94 0.74 0.00
CA SER A 582 14.74 0.12 -1.31
C SER A 582 15.62 0.78 -2.37
N ILE A 583 16.02 0.00 -3.36
CA ILE A 583 16.75 0.47 -4.55
C ILE A 583 16.15 -0.22 -5.76
N THR A 584 15.77 0.57 -6.75
CA THR A 584 15.32 0.11 -8.06
C THR A 584 16.22 0.70 -9.13
N GLY A 585 16.86 -0.14 -9.92
CA GLY A 585 17.73 0.26 -11.02
C GLY A 585 17.22 -0.30 -12.35
N ARG A 586 17.01 0.57 -13.34
CA ARG A 586 16.59 0.20 -14.68
C ARG A 586 17.62 0.65 -15.71
N LEU A 587 18.11 -0.31 -16.49
CA LEU A 587 18.95 -0.08 -17.65
C LEU A 587 18.12 -0.34 -18.91
N SER A 588 17.83 0.70 -19.66
CA SER A 588 17.12 0.61 -20.96
C SER A 588 18.11 0.79 -22.09
N TRP A 589 18.07 -0.11 -23.07
CA TRP A 589 18.91 -0.03 -24.26
C TRP A 589 18.10 -0.45 -25.50
N LYS A 590 17.81 0.51 -26.36
CA LYS A 590 16.89 0.31 -27.50
C LYS A 590 15.55 -0.25 -27.01
N ARG A 591 15.28 -1.53 -27.29
CA ARG A 591 14.06 -2.24 -26.90
C ARG A 591 14.30 -3.30 -25.83
N TRP A 592 15.45 -3.28 -25.19
CA TRP A 592 15.77 -4.08 -24.01
C TRP A 592 15.62 -3.24 -22.75
N SER A 593 15.11 -3.83 -21.70
CA SER A 593 15.07 -3.25 -20.37
C SER A 593 15.52 -4.31 -19.35
N LEU A 594 16.52 -3.98 -18.58
CA LEU A 594 16.94 -4.76 -17.41
C LEU A 594 16.58 -3.98 -16.17
N LEU A 595 15.79 -4.58 -15.30
CA LEU A 595 15.32 -3.99 -14.06
C LEU A 595 15.83 -4.83 -12.88
N TYR A 596 16.54 -4.21 -11.97
CA TYR A 596 16.95 -4.79 -10.70
C TYR A 596 16.24 -4.07 -9.58
N LYS A 597 15.66 -4.82 -8.63
CA LYS A 597 15.01 -4.31 -7.42
C LYS A 597 15.60 -4.95 -6.19
N TRP A 598 15.82 -4.14 -5.18
CA TRP A 598 16.31 -4.57 -3.88
C TRP A 598 15.56 -3.85 -2.78
N CYS A 599 15.23 -4.55 -1.68
CA CYS A 599 14.74 -3.95 -0.46
C CYS A 599 15.38 -4.60 0.76
N TYR A 600 15.45 -3.84 1.84
CA TYR A 600 15.99 -4.25 3.14
C TYR A 600 15.09 -3.80 4.27
N TYR A 601 14.90 -4.68 5.24
CA TYR A 601 14.24 -4.38 6.50
C TYR A 601 15.11 -4.87 7.66
N SER A 602 15.26 -4.02 8.67
CA SER A 602 15.97 -4.38 9.91
C SER A 602 15.19 -5.43 10.71
N GLU A 603 15.77 -5.86 11.81
CA GLU A 603 15.11 -6.74 12.79
C GLU A 603 13.80 -6.12 13.28
N ARG A 604 12.81 -6.99 13.60
CA ARG A 604 11.49 -6.58 14.08
C ARG A 604 11.10 -7.44 15.26
N PHE A 605 10.63 -6.80 16.31
CA PHE A 605 10.06 -7.51 17.45
C PHE A 605 8.68 -8.05 17.11
N THR A 606 8.32 -9.21 17.64
CA THR A 606 7.01 -9.83 17.46
C THR A 606 6.08 -9.55 18.64
N MET A 607 6.65 -9.16 19.79
CA MET A 607 5.96 -8.86 21.05
C MET A 607 6.28 -7.44 21.51
N SER A 608 5.34 -6.82 22.24
CA SER A 608 5.50 -5.46 22.76
C SER A 608 6.56 -5.33 23.88
N SER A 609 6.95 -6.42 24.52
CA SER A 609 8.06 -6.45 25.49
C SER A 609 9.45 -6.35 24.83
N ASN A 610 9.53 -6.46 23.52
CA ASN A 610 10.77 -6.55 22.73
C ASN A 610 11.68 -7.71 23.22
N ASP A 611 11.08 -8.85 23.49
CA ASP A 611 11.81 -10.05 23.86
C ASP A 611 12.81 -10.43 22.73
N ILE A 612 14.03 -10.81 23.13
CA ILE A 612 15.11 -11.20 22.24
C ILE A 612 15.18 -12.71 21.99
N SER A 613 14.22 -13.48 22.51
CA SER A 613 14.11 -14.92 22.25
C SER A 613 13.89 -15.20 20.75
N LEU A 614 14.06 -16.45 20.33
CA LEU A 614 13.88 -16.87 18.92
C LEU A 614 12.50 -16.57 18.37
N THR A 615 11.46 -16.54 19.20
CA THR A 615 10.09 -16.20 18.84
C THR A 615 9.73 -14.73 19.07
N GLY A 616 10.51 -14.01 19.87
CA GLY A 616 10.31 -12.61 20.21
C GLY A 616 10.83 -11.63 19.17
N LYS A 617 11.68 -12.09 18.23
CA LYS A 617 12.37 -11.25 17.25
C LYS A 617 12.52 -11.93 15.90
N LEU A 618 12.15 -11.24 14.84
CA LEU A 618 12.43 -11.64 13.47
C LEU A 618 13.76 -11.04 13.00
N PRO A 619 14.65 -11.83 12.35
CA PRO A 619 15.90 -11.31 11.81
C PRO A 619 15.66 -10.29 10.70
N SER A 620 16.68 -9.47 10.45
CA SER A 620 16.72 -8.61 9.27
C SER A 620 16.80 -9.47 7.99
N TYR A 621 16.23 -8.96 6.91
CA TYR A 621 16.35 -9.61 5.60
C TYR A 621 16.43 -8.59 4.48
N PHE A 622 16.89 -9.04 3.33
CA PHE A 622 16.81 -8.30 2.07
C PHE A 622 16.20 -9.17 0.98
N MET A 623 15.59 -8.51 0.01
CA MET A 623 15.03 -9.16 -1.17
C MET A 623 15.61 -8.53 -2.43
N SER A 624 15.89 -9.37 -3.43
CA SER A 624 16.41 -8.93 -4.72
C SER A 624 15.66 -9.60 -5.85
N ASN A 625 15.16 -8.80 -6.78
CA ASN A 625 14.46 -9.30 -7.97
C ASN A 625 15.15 -8.76 -9.23
N LEU A 626 15.18 -9.56 -10.28
CA LEU A 626 15.74 -9.20 -11.57
C LEU A 626 14.73 -9.49 -12.68
N THR A 627 14.44 -8.49 -13.51
CA THR A 627 13.53 -8.63 -14.64
C THR A 627 14.22 -8.19 -15.93
N LEU A 628 14.16 -9.03 -16.96
CA LEU A 628 14.62 -8.73 -18.32
C LEU A 628 13.42 -8.66 -19.24
N GLU A 629 13.32 -7.58 -19.99
CA GLU A 629 12.25 -7.36 -20.96
C GLU A 629 12.81 -7.08 -22.36
N ARG A 630 12.13 -7.61 -23.40
CA ARG A 630 12.39 -7.34 -24.81
C ARG A 630 11.11 -6.92 -25.51
N GLY A 631 11.07 -5.70 -26.04
CA GLY A 631 10.05 -5.24 -26.97
C GLY A 631 10.38 -5.65 -28.42
N ILE A 632 9.38 -6.09 -29.18
CA ILE A 632 9.47 -6.44 -30.59
C ILE A 632 8.31 -5.73 -31.33
N THR A 633 8.63 -4.88 -32.28
CA THR A 633 7.61 -4.22 -33.11
C THR A 633 7.53 -4.89 -34.46
N THR A 634 6.33 -5.31 -34.84
CA THR A 634 5.99 -5.81 -36.19
C THR A 634 5.08 -4.81 -36.88
N LYS A 635 4.71 -5.09 -38.14
CA LYS A 635 3.76 -4.25 -38.89
C LYS A 635 2.35 -4.28 -38.29
N TRP A 636 1.96 -5.37 -37.63
CA TRP A 636 0.60 -5.66 -37.17
C TRP A 636 0.44 -5.73 -35.66
N ALA A 637 1.55 -5.81 -34.88
CA ALA A 637 1.50 -5.81 -33.42
C ALA A 637 2.82 -5.36 -32.80
N ASP A 638 2.75 -4.80 -31.59
CA ASP A 638 3.85 -4.71 -30.64
C ASP A 638 3.78 -5.89 -29.68
N LEU A 639 4.90 -6.61 -29.57
CA LEU A 639 5.06 -7.75 -28.68
C LEU A 639 6.01 -7.39 -27.55
N SER A 640 5.76 -7.87 -26.34
CA SER A 640 6.70 -7.82 -25.21
C SER A 640 6.96 -9.23 -24.67
N LEU A 641 8.22 -9.56 -24.48
CA LEU A 641 8.67 -10.79 -23.82
C LEU A 641 9.36 -10.36 -22.53
N LYS A 642 8.97 -10.94 -21.40
CA LYS A 642 9.51 -10.58 -20.11
C LYS A 642 9.80 -11.83 -19.27
N GLY A 643 10.99 -11.90 -18.67
CA GLY A 643 11.38 -12.92 -17.72
C GLY A 643 11.76 -12.26 -16.40
N ALA A 644 11.27 -12.78 -15.29
CA ALA A 644 11.55 -12.29 -13.96
C ALA A 644 12.08 -13.40 -13.05
N ILE A 645 13.06 -13.06 -12.22
CA ILE A 645 13.60 -13.90 -11.15
C ILE A 645 13.32 -13.15 -9.84
N ASN A 646 12.48 -13.71 -9.01
CA ASN A 646 12.19 -13.19 -7.68
C ASN A 646 13.07 -13.90 -6.65
N ASN A 647 13.50 -13.18 -5.61
CA ASN A 647 14.42 -13.64 -4.60
C ASN A 647 15.72 -14.22 -5.21
N LEU A 648 16.41 -13.42 -6.01
CA LEU A 648 17.58 -13.79 -6.81
C LEU A 648 18.68 -14.49 -6.00
N PHE A 649 18.89 -14.08 -4.74
CA PHE A 649 19.92 -14.63 -3.86
C PHE A 649 19.41 -15.80 -3.00
N ASN A 650 18.17 -16.24 -3.24
CA ASN A 650 17.58 -17.41 -2.57
C ASN A 650 17.53 -17.26 -1.03
N GLU A 651 17.26 -16.05 -0.54
CA GLU A 651 17.18 -15.72 0.87
C GLU A 651 16.04 -16.47 1.56
N GLU A 652 16.29 -17.03 2.74
CA GLU A 652 15.25 -17.57 3.62
C GLU A 652 14.81 -16.46 4.58
N TYR A 653 13.56 -16.05 4.49
CA TYR A 653 13.06 -14.93 5.30
C TYR A 653 11.64 -15.14 5.78
N LEU A 654 11.31 -14.45 6.87
CA LEU A 654 10.00 -14.39 7.48
C LEU A 654 9.51 -12.94 7.50
N SER A 655 8.40 -12.67 6.88
CA SER A 655 7.71 -11.37 7.05
C SER A 655 6.89 -11.34 8.34
N VAL A 656 6.34 -12.49 8.71
CA VAL A 656 5.58 -12.73 9.94
C VAL A 656 6.10 -14.00 10.59
N LEU A 657 6.10 -14.04 11.92
CA LEU A 657 6.57 -15.19 12.71
C LEU A 657 5.85 -16.48 12.26
N SER A 658 6.63 -17.57 12.10
CA SER A 658 6.16 -18.88 11.67
C SER A 658 5.39 -18.89 10.35
N ARG A 659 5.66 -17.92 9.45
CA ARG A 659 5.14 -17.87 8.08
C ARG A 659 6.28 -17.73 7.08
N PRO A 660 6.84 -18.85 6.62
CA PRO A 660 7.94 -18.85 5.66
C PRO A 660 7.47 -18.31 4.31
N MET A 661 8.34 -17.60 3.64
CA MET A 661 8.11 -17.00 2.35
C MET A 661 8.78 -17.83 1.23
N PRO A 662 8.30 -17.69 -0.04
CA PRO A 662 8.90 -18.43 -1.15
C PRO A 662 10.36 -18.03 -1.37
N ARG A 663 11.18 -19.03 -1.66
CA ARG A 663 12.57 -18.86 -2.08
C ARG A 663 12.64 -18.42 -3.54
N ILE A 664 13.80 -18.54 -4.17
CA ILE A 664 13.98 -18.20 -5.60
C ILE A 664 12.87 -18.79 -6.45
N ASN A 665 12.26 -17.96 -7.29
CA ASN A 665 11.19 -18.36 -8.19
C ASN A 665 11.22 -17.53 -9.48
N PHE A 666 10.54 -18.03 -10.51
CA PHE A 666 10.62 -17.49 -11.87
C PHE A 666 9.24 -17.20 -12.42
N GLU A 667 9.15 -16.14 -13.23
CA GLU A 667 7.95 -15.74 -13.97
C GLU A 667 8.31 -15.39 -15.40
N PHE A 668 7.42 -15.69 -16.33
CA PHE A 668 7.57 -15.37 -17.74
C PHE A 668 6.25 -14.79 -18.28
N PHE A 669 6.34 -13.69 -19.07
CA PHE A 669 5.18 -13.01 -19.60
C PHE A 669 5.36 -12.76 -21.11
N ILE A 670 4.25 -12.90 -21.84
CA ILE A 670 4.13 -12.54 -23.26
C ILE A 670 3.00 -11.52 -23.38
N GLY A 671 3.31 -10.33 -23.89
CA GLY A 671 2.34 -9.27 -24.16
C GLY A 671 2.15 -9.05 -25.65
N ILE A 672 0.92 -8.78 -26.09
CA ILE A 672 0.54 -8.50 -27.47
C ILE A 672 -0.35 -7.24 -27.48
N THR A 673 0.03 -6.26 -28.29
CA THR A 673 -0.75 -5.05 -28.58
C THR A 673 -0.89 -4.92 -30.08
N PRO A 674 -2.04 -5.32 -30.67
CA PRO A 674 -2.28 -5.18 -32.09
C PRO A 674 -2.27 -3.72 -32.55
N LYS A 675 -1.92 -3.49 -33.82
CA LYS A 675 -1.99 -2.19 -34.51
C LYS A 675 -3.11 -2.24 -35.53
N TRP A 676 -3.98 -1.27 -35.44
CA TRP A 676 -5.15 -1.13 -36.34
C TRP A 676 -4.88 -0.08 -37.41
#